data_e62dfcdbd6e0c4e5bcede55ef72e7d6b
#
_entry.id   e62dfcdbd6e0c4e5bcede55ef72e7d6b
#
_cell.length_a   1.000
_cell.length_b   1.000
_cell.length_c   1.000
_cell.angle_alpha   90.00
_cell.angle_beta   90.00
_cell.angle_gamma   90.00
#
_symmetry.space_group_name_H-M   'P 1'
#
loop_
_entity.id
_entity.type
_entity.pdbx_description
1 polymer ?
#
loop_
_entity_poly.entity_id
_entity_poly.type
_entity_poly.pdbx_seq_one_letter_code
_entity_poly.pdbx_strand_id
1 'polypeptide(L)'
;MTDSNKDTFQTDPKYDTYFKSFSFPLSPFQKQAIQAIVDGDHALVCAPTGSGKTLPAEFAIRHFTALGKRVIYCSPIKALSNQKKYEFTKKYGDEISFGLLTGDTKTNPGAQVLIMTTEILMNKLFMIETPKGAPLTPIGAPLTPIGAPLTPKGAPLTASSDVSASSFASSSSSSSLTFDIDIDNDLGAVVFDEVHMINSPDRGHVWEKCIMMLPNHVQMVMLSATLDNPQKFANWIKTTGTKDVVLCQTHKRIVPLTHYVYLTSGEGLFKKVKDKDTQSRARASLGKCLVIQDADGKFSENTYREAGAVLRLLYDNHVFMKRKAVLNELFAHLNTESMLPAIAFVFSRKHVELCAEELTIPLLDENVDPVPYVIRGQCDAFLRRLANWREYSGLPEYESLVRLLERGIGIHHSGMIPVLREIVEFMIAEKRVKVLFATESFAIGLDCPIKTAVFLNLKKHDGGETPRYLLAHEYTQMAGRAGRRGLDTIGNVVHCSNLFDLPPITTYKELLSGTPQRLTSKFKIYYPMVLNVLSHMEKVTMSDVVGFARSSMLQGEIELENRGLAAEIAELEVKVEAKDAGFAHLRTPREKILEYVALIERLEYSANKKRKEVEMALRRLREEFQQLEKELGYHTEFVKMTKTLKMKQQQYVSGVDYVWKSVEHILNCLVENEIICVEKGVYRLTEPKGVIASRVAEIHPVLMANTCDLFMGLSSAELAAAFSLFTDVRVSEDIRIYAGFKQVSDNVLLNHMINSFNASKEELYMCENRHGISVPDEDHCYDIVDYVKAWCECEDEGECREVICQIGEEKGVSVGDFSKALLKISTISRELMGMCGAFEGDAEFTRFALKLAKIDELVLKYIVTNQSLYL
;
A
#
# COMPACT_ATOMS: atom_id res chain seq x y z
N MET A 1 30.51 -22.28 0.08
CA MET A 1 29.91 -21.09 -0.55
C MET A 1 30.84 -19.94 -0.27
N THR A 2 31.54 -19.52 -1.29
CA THR A 2 32.67 -18.60 -1.19
C THR A 2 32.17 -17.16 -1.05
N ASP A 3 32.59 -16.54 0.05
CA ASP A 3 32.45 -15.12 0.36
C ASP A 3 33.21 -14.26 -0.69
N SER A 4 32.52 -13.83 -1.73
CA SER A 4 33.07 -12.93 -2.74
C SER A 4 32.31 -11.59 -2.74
N ASN A 5 32.37 -10.88 -1.62
CA ASN A 5 31.98 -9.49 -1.53
C ASN A 5 33.04 -8.67 -0.79
N LYS A 6 34.24 -8.57 -1.39
CA LYS A 6 35.13 -7.45 -1.10
C LYS A 6 34.64 -6.28 -1.95
N ASP A 7 34.03 -5.30 -1.29
CA ASP A 7 33.62 -4.00 -1.83
C ASP A 7 34.81 -3.19 -2.40
N THR A 8 35.35 -3.62 -3.52
CA THR A 8 36.25 -2.79 -4.34
C THR A 8 35.43 -2.19 -5.48
N PHE A 9 34.54 -1.28 -5.12
CA PHE A 9 33.90 -0.42 -6.11
C PHE A 9 34.97 0.54 -6.66
N GLN A 10 35.44 0.30 -7.88
CA GLN A 10 36.34 1.20 -8.59
C GLN A 10 35.56 2.44 -9.06
N THR A 11 35.89 3.57 -8.49
CA THR A 11 35.32 4.87 -8.89
C THR A 11 36.14 5.43 -10.05
N ASP A 12 35.48 5.74 -11.16
CA ASP A 12 36.08 6.53 -12.23
C ASP A 12 36.31 7.98 -11.73
N PRO A 13 37.50 8.56 -11.91
CA PRO A 13 37.82 9.93 -11.48
C PRO A 13 36.86 11.00 -12.02
N LYS A 14 36.14 10.75 -13.11
CA LYS A 14 35.16 11.68 -13.68
C LYS A 14 34.03 12.04 -12.70
N TYR A 15 33.72 11.18 -11.71
CA TYR A 15 32.69 11.45 -10.71
C TYR A 15 33.18 12.11 -9.41
N ASP A 16 34.49 12.28 -9.25
CA ASP A 16 35.10 12.81 -8.04
C ASP A 16 34.56 14.20 -7.66
N THR A 17 34.22 15.03 -8.64
CA THR A 17 33.65 16.36 -8.43
C THR A 17 32.30 16.27 -7.73
N TYR A 18 31.47 15.32 -8.11
CA TYR A 18 30.16 15.09 -7.50
C TYR A 18 30.28 14.52 -6.09
N PHE A 19 31.23 13.60 -5.85
CA PHE A 19 31.44 13.01 -4.53
C PHE A 19 32.01 14.01 -3.53
N LYS A 20 32.88 14.92 -3.97
CA LYS A 20 33.49 15.98 -3.13
C LYS A 20 32.51 17.09 -2.75
N SER A 21 31.33 17.15 -3.38
CA SER A 21 30.26 18.08 -2.98
C SER A 21 29.62 17.76 -1.63
N PHE A 22 29.90 16.58 -1.06
CA PHE A 22 29.41 16.16 0.25
C PHE A 22 30.51 16.30 1.31
N SER A 23 30.17 16.85 2.48
CA SER A 23 31.10 17.06 3.62
C SER A 23 31.43 15.77 4.40
N PHE A 24 30.90 14.63 4.01
CA PHE A 24 31.08 13.33 4.67
C PHE A 24 31.32 12.21 3.64
N PRO A 25 31.95 11.09 4.04
CA PRO A 25 32.23 9.99 3.14
C PRO A 25 30.94 9.29 2.69
N LEU A 26 30.81 9.08 1.38
CA LEU A 26 29.69 8.38 0.77
C LEU A 26 29.87 6.86 0.86
N SER A 27 28.80 6.14 1.13
CA SER A 27 28.74 4.68 1.05
C SER A 27 28.84 4.19 -0.41
N PRO A 28 29.31 2.96 -0.68
CA PRO A 28 29.42 2.42 -2.05
C PRO A 28 28.13 2.53 -2.85
N PHE A 29 26.98 2.14 -2.27
CA PHE A 29 25.69 2.22 -2.96
C PHE A 29 25.26 3.67 -3.29
N GLN A 30 25.63 4.64 -2.45
CA GLN A 30 25.35 6.05 -2.72
C GLN A 30 26.19 6.56 -3.90
N LYS A 31 27.47 6.15 -3.98
CA LYS A 31 28.33 6.47 -5.11
C LYS A 31 27.82 5.86 -6.41
N GLN A 32 27.40 4.58 -6.37
CA GLN A 32 26.78 3.90 -7.52
C GLN A 32 25.53 4.63 -8.02
N ALA A 33 24.65 5.04 -7.09
CA ALA A 33 23.43 5.78 -7.46
C ALA A 33 23.75 7.15 -8.09
N ILE A 34 24.73 7.88 -7.54
CA ILE A 34 25.17 9.16 -8.12
C ILE A 34 25.75 8.95 -9.54
N GLN A 35 26.55 7.90 -9.76
CA GLN A 35 27.06 7.57 -11.08
C GLN A 35 25.93 7.28 -12.07
N ALA A 36 24.97 6.41 -11.70
CA ALA A 36 23.82 6.10 -12.53
C ALA A 36 23.03 7.37 -12.90
N ILE A 37 22.82 8.28 -11.94
CA ILE A 37 22.11 9.54 -12.18
C ILE A 37 22.85 10.41 -13.19
N VAL A 38 24.18 10.54 -13.05
CA VAL A 38 25.02 11.36 -13.93
C VAL A 38 25.12 10.74 -15.36
N ASP A 39 25.16 9.41 -15.45
CA ASP A 39 25.24 8.69 -16.74
C ASP A 39 23.88 8.64 -17.48
N GLY A 40 22.80 9.04 -16.84
CA GLY A 40 21.46 9.08 -17.43
C GLY A 40 20.68 7.77 -17.30
N ASP A 41 21.19 6.79 -16.52
CA ASP A 41 20.54 5.52 -16.24
C ASP A 41 19.54 5.63 -15.08
N HIS A 42 18.55 4.72 -15.02
CA HIS A 42 17.70 4.61 -13.86
C HIS A 42 18.47 4.08 -12.65
N ALA A 43 18.22 4.63 -11.47
CA ALA A 43 18.83 4.17 -10.23
C ALA A 43 17.80 3.47 -9.34
N LEU A 44 17.99 2.17 -9.04
CA LEU A 44 17.21 1.43 -8.05
C LEU A 44 18.04 1.25 -6.78
N VAL A 45 17.69 2.00 -5.73
CA VAL A 45 18.40 2.00 -4.45
C VAL A 45 17.66 1.12 -3.45
N CYS A 46 18.28 -0.02 -3.09
CA CYS A 46 17.74 -0.98 -2.12
C CYS A 46 18.61 -0.98 -0.85
N ALA A 47 18.12 -0.36 0.23
CA ALA A 47 18.88 -0.20 1.43
C ALA A 47 18.02 -0.17 2.70
N PRO A 48 18.51 -0.69 3.85
CA PRO A 48 17.76 -0.68 5.11
C PRO A 48 17.41 0.74 5.55
N THR A 49 16.39 0.87 6.39
CA THR A 49 16.04 2.14 7.04
C THR A 49 17.23 2.69 7.85
N GLY A 50 17.47 4.00 7.77
CA GLY A 50 18.60 4.66 8.44
C GLY A 50 19.96 4.54 7.72
N SER A 51 20.03 3.93 6.53
CA SER A 51 21.28 3.83 5.73
C SER A 51 21.63 5.12 4.95
N GLY A 52 20.71 6.10 4.89
CA GLY A 52 20.90 7.32 4.10
C GLY A 52 20.48 7.16 2.65
N LYS A 53 19.42 6.37 2.38
CA LYS A 53 18.87 6.15 1.04
C LYS A 53 18.26 7.41 0.40
N THR A 54 17.91 8.45 1.17
CA THR A 54 17.37 9.72 0.66
C THR A 54 18.44 10.56 -0.07
N LEU A 55 19.74 10.37 0.24
CA LEU A 55 20.83 11.16 -0.35
C LEU A 55 20.90 11.08 -1.90
N PRO A 56 20.75 9.93 -2.55
CA PRO A 56 20.64 9.88 -4.02
C PRO A 56 19.50 10.72 -4.58
N ALA A 57 18.35 10.78 -3.91
CA ALA A 57 17.24 11.64 -4.32
C ALA A 57 17.58 13.13 -4.16
N GLU A 58 18.20 13.53 -3.05
CA GLU A 58 18.67 14.90 -2.86
C GLU A 58 19.70 15.30 -3.92
N PHE A 59 20.59 14.38 -4.29
CA PHE A 59 21.53 14.59 -5.38
C PHE A 59 20.82 14.77 -6.73
N ALA A 60 19.84 13.91 -7.04
CA ALA A 60 19.06 14.02 -8.28
C ALA A 60 18.32 15.36 -8.36
N ILE A 61 17.68 15.81 -7.27
CA ILE A 61 17.04 17.13 -7.20
C ILE A 61 18.02 18.23 -7.59
N ARG A 62 19.18 18.30 -6.94
CA ARG A 62 20.19 19.33 -7.21
C ARG A 62 20.78 19.22 -8.62
N HIS A 63 21.02 18.01 -9.11
CA HIS A 63 21.59 17.74 -10.42
C HIS A 63 20.66 18.23 -11.54
N PHE A 64 19.39 17.84 -11.53
CA PHE A 64 18.44 18.19 -12.58
C PHE A 64 18.02 19.68 -12.53
N THR A 65 17.85 20.25 -11.34
CA THR A 65 17.56 21.69 -11.21
C THR A 65 18.72 22.55 -11.70
N ALA A 66 19.98 22.14 -11.50
CA ALA A 66 21.15 22.80 -12.08
C ALA A 66 21.19 22.71 -13.62
N LEU A 67 20.58 21.69 -14.21
CA LEU A 67 20.41 21.54 -15.67
C LEU A 67 19.17 22.30 -16.21
N GLY A 68 18.47 23.07 -15.37
CA GLY A 68 17.25 23.79 -15.75
C GLY A 68 16.03 22.89 -15.94
N LYS A 69 16.08 21.64 -15.48
CA LYS A 69 14.97 20.67 -15.55
C LYS A 69 14.19 20.61 -14.24
N ARG A 70 12.91 20.29 -14.32
CA ARG A 70 12.05 20.06 -13.16
C ARG A 70 12.15 18.62 -12.66
N VAL A 71 11.88 18.42 -11.37
CA VAL A 71 11.89 17.10 -10.73
C VAL A 71 10.55 16.86 -10.03
N ILE A 72 10.01 15.67 -10.18
CA ILE A 72 8.87 15.19 -9.39
C ILE A 72 9.37 14.24 -8.30
N TYR A 73 8.96 14.48 -7.06
CA TYR A 73 9.22 13.62 -5.91
C TYR A 73 7.92 12.96 -5.45
N CYS A 74 7.77 11.66 -5.71
CA CYS A 74 6.60 10.88 -5.35
C CYS A 74 6.78 10.17 -4.01
N SER A 75 5.83 10.34 -3.11
CA SER A 75 5.76 9.63 -1.84
C SER A 75 4.46 8.82 -1.70
N PRO A 76 4.46 7.76 -0.87
CA PRO A 76 3.29 6.89 -0.75
C PRO A 76 2.09 7.50 -0.01
N ILE A 77 2.32 8.50 0.84
CA ILE A 77 1.28 9.08 1.70
C ILE A 77 1.43 10.60 1.82
N LYS A 78 0.31 11.31 1.96
CA LYS A 78 0.24 12.77 2.12
C LYS A 78 1.14 13.30 3.24
N ALA A 79 1.11 12.66 4.42
CA ALA A 79 1.91 13.10 5.57
C ALA A 79 3.42 13.14 5.23
N LEU A 80 3.93 12.12 4.53
CA LEU A 80 5.31 12.08 4.08
C LEU A 80 5.61 13.16 3.04
N SER A 81 4.66 13.43 2.12
CA SER A 81 4.80 14.54 1.16
C SER A 81 4.95 15.89 1.87
N ASN A 82 4.10 16.16 2.87
CA ASN A 82 4.13 17.39 3.66
C ASN A 82 5.47 17.53 4.41
N GLN A 83 5.90 16.46 5.09
CA GLN A 83 7.18 16.43 5.81
C GLN A 83 8.36 16.66 4.85
N LYS A 84 8.41 15.98 3.70
CA LYS A 84 9.50 16.14 2.72
C LYS A 84 9.54 17.54 2.12
N LYS A 85 8.39 18.13 1.83
CA LYS A 85 8.33 19.55 1.41
C LYS A 85 8.95 20.45 2.47
N TYR A 86 8.55 20.30 3.73
CA TYR A 86 9.11 21.10 4.83
C TYR A 86 10.62 20.89 4.99
N GLU A 87 11.10 19.63 5.04
CA GLU A 87 12.53 19.30 5.18
C GLU A 87 13.37 19.88 4.02
N PHE A 88 12.95 19.67 2.78
CA PHE A 88 13.67 20.16 1.61
C PHE A 88 13.63 21.68 1.50
N THR A 89 12.50 22.32 1.81
CA THR A 89 12.41 23.78 1.84
C THR A 89 13.34 24.37 2.90
N LYS A 90 13.38 23.78 4.09
CA LYS A 90 14.30 24.20 5.16
C LYS A 90 15.78 24.04 4.78
N LYS A 91 16.11 23.01 3.99
CA LYS A 91 17.49 22.67 3.63
C LYS A 91 17.99 23.39 2.37
N TYR A 92 17.13 23.58 1.39
CA TYR A 92 17.49 24.04 0.03
C TYR A 92 16.60 25.18 -0.50
N GLY A 93 15.66 25.70 0.32
CA GLY A 93 14.67 26.68 -0.14
C GLY A 93 15.23 28.02 -0.63
N ASP A 94 16.47 28.37 -0.26
CA ASP A 94 17.16 29.55 -0.74
C ASP A 94 17.64 29.41 -2.20
N GLU A 95 17.87 28.16 -2.66
CA GLU A 95 18.43 27.86 -3.99
C GLU A 95 17.40 27.23 -4.93
N ILE A 96 16.47 26.44 -4.39
CA ILE A 96 15.52 25.59 -5.15
C ILE A 96 14.10 25.83 -4.66
N SER A 97 13.18 26.11 -5.57
CA SER A 97 11.76 26.24 -5.23
C SER A 97 11.07 24.88 -5.13
N PHE A 98 10.26 24.70 -4.06
CA PHE A 98 9.50 23.48 -3.79
C PHE A 98 7.99 23.75 -3.82
N GLY A 99 7.26 22.85 -4.48
CA GLY A 99 5.82 22.82 -4.50
C GLY A 99 5.25 21.52 -3.93
N LEU A 100 4.00 21.54 -3.50
CA LEU A 100 3.29 20.37 -2.98
C LEU A 100 1.96 20.20 -3.71
N LEU A 101 1.72 18.97 -4.16
CA LEU A 101 0.48 18.57 -4.83
C LEU A 101 -0.05 17.29 -4.19
N THR A 102 -1.14 17.40 -3.46
CA THR A 102 -1.88 16.27 -2.89
C THR A 102 -3.36 16.39 -3.27
N GLY A 103 -4.19 15.39 -3.00
CA GLY A 103 -5.60 15.42 -3.38
C GLY A 103 -6.36 16.67 -2.92
N ASP A 104 -5.96 17.22 -1.78
CA ASP A 104 -6.63 18.33 -1.11
C ASP A 104 -5.78 19.62 -0.98
N THR A 105 -4.48 19.56 -1.29
CA THR A 105 -3.57 20.71 -1.13
C THR A 105 -2.74 20.95 -2.38
N LYS A 106 -2.73 22.20 -2.85
CA LYS A 106 -1.87 22.65 -3.96
C LYS A 106 -1.14 23.91 -3.55
N THR A 107 0.18 23.84 -3.45
CA THR A 107 1.04 24.99 -3.16
C THR A 107 2.17 25.05 -4.17
N ASN A 108 2.43 26.25 -4.74
CA ASN A 108 3.49 26.54 -5.68
C ASN A 108 3.60 25.50 -6.84
N PRO A 109 2.59 25.34 -7.69
CA PRO A 109 2.59 24.34 -8.77
C PRO A 109 3.66 24.60 -9.85
N GLY A 110 4.17 25.84 -9.95
CA GLY A 110 5.25 26.24 -10.85
C GLY A 110 6.67 25.96 -10.33
N ALA A 111 6.83 25.35 -9.15
CA ALA A 111 8.13 25.10 -8.53
C ALA A 111 9.03 24.17 -9.37
N GLN A 112 10.35 24.31 -9.21
CA GLN A 112 11.35 23.44 -9.84
C GLN A 112 11.22 21.99 -9.37
N VAL A 113 10.84 21.78 -8.10
CA VAL A 113 10.61 20.45 -7.54
C VAL A 113 9.18 20.35 -7.05
N LEU A 114 8.42 19.39 -7.57
CA LEU A 114 7.07 19.11 -7.15
C LEU A 114 7.01 17.83 -6.33
N ILE A 115 6.61 17.97 -5.09
CA ILE A 115 6.39 16.83 -4.18
C ILE A 115 4.91 16.45 -4.25
N MET A 116 4.62 15.16 -4.48
CA MET A 116 3.25 14.70 -4.65
C MET A 116 3.04 13.25 -4.25
N THR A 117 1.80 12.84 -4.12
CA THR A 117 1.48 11.41 -4.00
C THR A 117 1.45 10.76 -5.39
N THR A 118 1.67 9.45 -5.43
CA THR A 118 1.78 8.69 -6.69
C THR A 118 0.50 8.75 -7.53
N GLU A 119 -0.66 8.87 -6.87
CA GLU A 119 -1.97 9.00 -7.54
C GLU A 119 -2.06 10.28 -8.37
N ILE A 120 -1.52 11.37 -7.85
CA ILE A 120 -1.50 12.66 -8.58
C ILE A 120 -0.63 12.55 -9.84
N LEU A 121 0.53 11.89 -9.74
CA LEU A 121 1.37 11.63 -10.91
C LEU A 121 0.64 10.75 -11.92
N MET A 122 0.02 9.66 -11.47
CA MET A 122 -0.73 8.76 -12.34
C MET A 122 -1.82 9.50 -13.11
N ASN A 123 -2.64 10.30 -12.41
CA ASN A 123 -3.70 11.07 -13.04
C ASN A 123 -3.15 12.08 -14.08
N LYS A 124 -2.00 12.70 -13.80
CA LYS A 124 -1.37 13.60 -14.77
C LYS A 124 -0.82 12.84 -15.98
N LEU A 125 -0.16 11.71 -15.78
CA LEU A 125 0.34 10.88 -16.88
C LEU A 125 -0.79 10.43 -17.81
N PHE A 126 -1.96 10.14 -17.25
CA PHE A 126 -3.16 9.83 -18.02
C PHE A 126 -3.81 11.08 -18.70
N MET A 127 -3.52 12.30 -18.28
CA MET A 127 -4.04 13.53 -18.89
C MET A 127 -3.16 14.10 -20.02
N ILE A 128 -2.03 13.49 -20.33
CA ILE A 128 -1.15 13.94 -21.42
C ILE A 128 -1.75 13.44 -22.73
N GLU A 129 -2.20 14.37 -23.56
CA GLU A 129 -2.50 14.07 -24.95
C GLU A 129 -1.22 13.58 -25.62
N THR A 130 -1.16 12.31 -26.01
CA THR A 130 -0.08 11.84 -26.88
C THR A 130 -0.09 12.69 -28.13
N PRO A 131 1.08 13.16 -28.63
CA PRO A 131 1.15 13.92 -29.88
C PRO A 131 0.45 13.11 -30.97
N LYS A 132 -0.51 13.70 -31.66
CA LYS A 132 -1.27 13.07 -32.73
C LYS A 132 -0.31 12.41 -33.70
N GLY A 133 -0.15 11.08 -33.67
CA GLY A 133 0.61 10.33 -34.64
C GLY A 133 1.85 9.55 -34.19
N ALA A 134 2.19 9.49 -32.89
CA ALA A 134 3.22 8.55 -32.43
C ALA A 134 2.58 7.19 -32.11
N PRO A 135 2.85 6.12 -32.87
CA PRO A 135 2.41 4.79 -32.49
C PRO A 135 3.15 4.39 -31.21
N LEU A 136 2.41 3.90 -30.20
CA LEU A 136 3.02 3.10 -29.13
C LEU A 136 3.71 1.91 -29.83
N THR A 137 5.02 1.94 -29.90
CA THR A 137 5.79 0.85 -30.48
C THR A 137 5.47 -0.42 -29.70
N PRO A 138 4.97 -1.50 -30.34
CA PRO A 138 4.75 -2.75 -29.65
C PRO A 138 6.09 -3.27 -29.16
N ILE A 139 6.26 -3.37 -27.86
CA ILE A 139 7.41 -4.07 -27.25
C ILE A 139 7.17 -5.55 -27.49
N GLY A 140 7.78 -6.11 -28.52
CA GLY A 140 7.67 -7.52 -28.83
C GLY A 140 7.66 -7.89 -30.31
N ALA A 141 8.46 -7.21 -31.15
CA ALA A 141 8.78 -7.75 -32.46
C ALA A 141 9.98 -8.70 -32.35
N PRO A 142 9.97 -9.89 -33.01
CA PRO A 142 11.08 -10.81 -32.97
C PRO A 142 12.31 -10.22 -33.69
N LEU A 143 13.46 -10.40 -33.06
CA LEU A 143 14.77 -10.03 -33.62
C LEU A 143 14.98 -10.66 -35.02
N THR A 144 14.99 -9.84 -36.07
CA THR A 144 15.52 -10.20 -37.35
C THR A 144 16.99 -9.77 -37.45
N PRO A 145 17.84 -10.53 -38.19
CA PRO A 145 19.28 -10.39 -38.09
C PRO A 145 19.84 -9.17 -38.84
N ILE A 146 20.93 -8.67 -38.29
CA ILE A 146 21.79 -7.58 -38.76
C ILE A 146 22.35 -7.89 -40.13
N GLY A 147 22.23 -6.95 -41.04
CA GLY A 147 23.10 -6.95 -42.25
C GLY A 147 22.60 -6.11 -43.42
N ALA A 148 23.03 -4.86 -43.51
CA ALA A 148 23.47 -4.19 -44.75
C ALA A 148 23.54 -2.64 -44.57
N PRO A 149 24.36 -1.92 -45.41
CA PRO A 149 25.18 -0.84 -44.91
C PRO A 149 24.64 0.58 -45.20
N LEU A 150 25.21 1.53 -44.43
CA LEU A 150 25.06 2.98 -44.50
C LEU A 150 25.46 3.59 -45.84
N THR A 151 24.68 4.53 -46.37
CA THR A 151 25.20 5.62 -47.24
C THR A 151 24.55 6.96 -46.84
N PRO A 152 25.34 8.04 -46.88
CA PRO A 152 24.91 9.38 -46.39
C PRO A 152 24.59 10.34 -47.55
N LYS A 153 23.71 11.34 -47.26
CA LYS A 153 23.65 12.67 -47.95
C LYS A 153 22.46 13.43 -47.35
N GLY A 154 22.56 14.64 -46.84
CA GLY A 154 23.21 15.84 -47.29
C GLY A 154 22.16 16.97 -47.24
N ALA A 155 22.36 17.99 -46.45
CA ALA A 155 21.52 19.17 -46.22
C ALA A 155 21.21 20.01 -47.47
N PRO A 156 20.44 21.11 -47.48
CA PRO A 156 20.55 22.25 -46.53
C PRO A 156 19.24 22.96 -46.13
N LEU A 157 19.43 23.86 -45.18
CA LEU A 157 18.60 24.93 -44.65
C LEU A 157 18.07 25.92 -45.72
N THR A 158 16.83 26.41 -45.55
CA THR A 158 16.48 27.79 -45.86
C THR A 158 15.49 28.34 -44.83
N ALA A 159 15.89 29.49 -44.31
CA ALA A 159 15.08 30.37 -43.47
C ALA A 159 14.18 31.28 -44.34
N SER A 160 12.98 31.60 -43.79
CA SER A 160 12.40 32.92 -44.07
C SER A 160 11.46 33.33 -42.93
N SER A 161 11.79 34.48 -42.39
CA SER A 161 11.05 35.39 -41.56
C SER A 161 9.66 35.77 -42.09
N ASP A 162 8.70 36.09 -41.18
CA ASP A 162 8.13 37.47 -40.98
C ASP A 162 7.00 37.46 -39.91
N VAL A 163 7.20 38.19 -38.95
CA VAL A 163 6.59 39.25 -38.17
C VAL A 163 5.16 39.66 -38.54
N SER A 164 4.24 39.68 -37.56
CA SER A 164 3.42 40.79 -37.04
C SER A 164 2.24 40.28 -36.23
N ALA A 165 2.19 40.58 -34.97
CA ALA A 165 1.60 41.72 -34.25
C ALA A 165 0.12 41.60 -33.93
N SER A 166 -0.08 41.51 -32.60
CA SER A 166 -1.12 42.11 -31.76
C SER A 166 -2.62 41.85 -32.03
N SER A 167 -3.25 41.29 -31.02
CA SER A 167 -4.45 41.95 -30.44
C SER A 167 -4.84 41.38 -29.08
N PHE A 168 -5.15 42.26 -28.18
CA PHE A 168 -5.69 42.12 -26.85
C PHE A 168 -6.79 41.05 -26.71
N ALA A 169 -6.63 40.15 -25.75
CA ALA A 169 -7.72 39.36 -25.24
C ALA A 169 -7.87 39.62 -23.74
N SER A 170 -9.02 40.03 -23.40
CA SER A 170 -9.54 40.30 -22.08
C SER A 170 -9.46 39.06 -21.19
N SER A 171 -8.86 39.27 -20.02
CA SER A 171 -8.83 38.32 -18.90
C SER A 171 -10.22 38.06 -18.35
N SER A 172 -10.74 36.88 -18.52
CA SER A 172 -11.72 36.28 -17.65
C SER A 172 -11.07 35.09 -16.96
N SER A 173 -10.69 35.30 -15.70
CA SER A 173 -10.07 34.33 -14.82
C SER A 173 -11.10 33.32 -14.34
N SER A 174 -11.25 32.22 -15.06
CA SER A 174 -11.69 30.93 -14.48
C SER A 174 -10.42 30.15 -14.24
N SER A 175 -9.87 30.20 -13.02
CA SER A 175 -8.71 29.42 -12.60
C SER A 175 -9.12 27.94 -12.46
N SER A 176 -9.15 27.22 -13.58
CA SER A 176 -8.94 25.79 -13.55
C SER A 176 -7.51 25.60 -13.03
N LEU A 177 -7.35 25.04 -11.83
CA LEU A 177 -6.06 24.73 -11.20
C LEU A 177 -5.36 23.61 -11.98
N THR A 178 -4.98 23.87 -13.21
CA THR A 178 -4.20 22.97 -14.04
C THR A 178 -2.78 22.90 -13.49
N PHE A 179 -2.37 21.69 -13.20
CA PHE A 179 -1.00 21.31 -12.94
C PHE A 179 -0.21 21.47 -14.24
N ASP A 180 0.56 22.57 -14.35
CA ASP A 180 1.22 22.96 -15.59
C ASP A 180 2.70 22.54 -15.58
N ILE A 181 2.94 21.24 -15.80
CA ILE A 181 4.26 20.69 -16.18
C ILE A 181 4.17 20.17 -17.61
N ASP A 182 5.04 20.66 -18.47
CA ASP A 182 5.34 20.02 -19.73
C ASP A 182 6.27 18.81 -19.44
N ILE A 183 5.66 17.61 -19.40
CA ILE A 183 6.39 16.38 -19.08
C ILE A 183 7.44 16.08 -20.15
N ASP A 184 7.17 16.41 -21.41
CA ASP A 184 8.05 16.10 -22.52
C ASP A 184 9.29 17.03 -22.56
N ASN A 185 9.13 18.30 -22.18
CA ASN A 185 10.21 19.27 -22.30
C ASN A 185 10.84 19.65 -20.97
N ASP A 186 10.08 19.76 -19.89
CA ASP A 186 10.55 20.29 -18.61
C ASP A 186 11.01 19.22 -17.63
N LEU A 187 10.39 18.02 -17.64
CA LEU A 187 10.63 16.98 -16.65
C LEU A 187 11.94 16.24 -16.93
N GLY A 188 12.92 16.33 -16.00
CA GLY A 188 14.18 15.59 -16.09
C GLY A 188 14.17 14.27 -15.35
N ALA A 189 13.58 14.23 -14.14
CA ALA A 189 13.56 13.03 -13.32
C ALA A 189 12.30 12.91 -12.46
N VAL A 190 11.95 11.65 -12.14
CA VAL A 190 10.97 11.29 -11.12
C VAL A 190 11.66 10.48 -10.03
N VAL A 191 11.56 10.94 -8.80
CA VAL A 191 11.99 10.21 -7.61
C VAL A 191 10.79 9.46 -7.05
N PHE A 192 10.90 8.14 -6.93
CA PHE A 192 9.93 7.29 -6.26
C PHE A 192 10.45 6.91 -4.86
N ASP A 193 9.89 7.49 -3.81
CA ASP A 193 10.28 7.16 -2.44
C ASP A 193 9.42 6.01 -1.90
N GLU A 194 10.06 5.10 -1.15
CA GLU A 194 9.44 3.88 -0.61
C GLU A 194 8.77 3.00 -1.69
N VAL A 195 9.45 2.77 -2.83
CA VAL A 195 8.89 2.05 -3.99
C VAL A 195 8.42 0.62 -3.67
N HIS A 196 8.87 0.02 -2.54
CA HIS A 196 8.35 -1.27 -2.07
C HIS A 196 6.84 -1.24 -1.70
N MET A 197 6.24 -0.03 -1.60
CA MET A 197 4.78 0.13 -1.48
C MET A 197 4.00 -0.30 -2.73
N ILE A 198 4.68 -0.63 -3.83
CA ILE A 198 4.11 -1.35 -4.98
C ILE A 198 3.45 -2.68 -4.58
N ASN A 199 3.81 -3.25 -3.42
CA ASN A 199 3.17 -4.42 -2.83
C ASN A 199 1.88 -4.12 -2.06
N SER A 200 1.51 -2.85 -1.85
CA SER A 200 0.25 -2.50 -1.18
C SER A 200 -0.94 -3.08 -1.95
N PRO A 201 -1.84 -3.84 -1.29
CA PRO A 201 -3.01 -4.42 -1.95
C PRO A 201 -3.88 -3.38 -2.67
N ASP A 202 -4.04 -2.20 -2.04
CA ASP A 202 -4.97 -1.18 -2.50
C ASP A 202 -4.32 -0.19 -3.47
N ARG A 203 -3.03 0.13 -3.28
CA ARG A 203 -2.34 1.23 -3.97
C ARG A 203 -1.19 0.79 -4.88
N GLY A 204 -0.78 -0.48 -4.83
CA GLY A 204 0.38 -0.98 -5.58
C GLY A 204 0.24 -0.85 -7.09
N HIS A 205 -0.97 -1.02 -7.62
CA HIS A 205 -1.25 -0.88 -9.04
C HIS A 205 -0.99 0.54 -9.60
N VAL A 206 -1.08 1.58 -8.74
CA VAL A 206 -0.78 2.97 -9.11
C VAL A 206 0.71 3.13 -9.43
N TRP A 207 1.58 2.52 -8.62
CA TRP A 207 3.03 2.54 -8.82
C TRP A 207 3.44 1.87 -10.13
N GLU A 208 2.88 0.69 -10.42
CA GLU A 208 3.15 -0.02 -11.68
C GLU A 208 2.75 0.84 -12.88
N LYS A 209 1.55 1.42 -12.88
CA LYS A 209 1.07 2.29 -13.96
C LYS A 209 1.96 3.51 -14.15
N CYS A 210 2.37 4.20 -13.07
CA CYS A 210 3.27 5.34 -13.19
C CYS A 210 4.59 4.96 -13.86
N ILE A 211 5.22 3.84 -13.44
CA ILE A 211 6.48 3.37 -14.02
C ILE A 211 6.32 3.02 -15.51
N MET A 212 5.21 2.36 -15.88
CA MET A 212 4.92 1.97 -17.27
C MET A 212 4.65 3.16 -18.21
N MET A 213 4.12 4.26 -17.67
CA MET A 213 3.66 5.41 -18.48
C MET A 213 4.67 6.55 -18.56
N LEU A 214 5.75 6.52 -17.77
CA LEU A 214 6.76 7.59 -17.84
C LEU A 214 7.46 7.60 -19.20
N PRO A 215 7.61 8.78 -19.84
CA PRO A 215 8.35 8.89 -21.10
C PRO A 215 9.80 8.45 -20.96
N ASN A 216 10.35 7.87 -22.04
CA ASN A 216 11.69 7.29 -22.07
C ASN A 216 12.84 8.28 -21.73
N HIS A 217 12.65 9.59 -21.95
CA HIS A 217 13.66 10.59 -21.62
C HIS A 217 13.73 10.86 -20.12
N VAL A 218 12.64 10.66 -19.37
CA VAL A 218 12.57 10.91 -17.93
C VAL A 218 13.36 9.85 -17.17
N GLN A 219 14.24 10.30 -16.27
CA GLN A 219 15.04 9.38 -15.45
C GLN A 219 14.31 9.03 -14.16
N MET A 220 14.32 7.75 -13.77
CA MET A 220 13.73 7.29 -12.52
C MET A 220 14.81 7.06 -11.45
N VAL A 221 14.59 7.62 -10.25
CA VAL A 221 15.39 7.36 -9.04
C VAL A 221 14.47 6.73 -8.01
N MET A 222 14.62 5.43 -7.81
CA MET A 222 13.72 4.63 -6.99
C MET A 222 14.38 4.26 -5.67
N LEU A 223 13.77 4.67 -4.55
CA LEU A 223 14.25 4.40 -3.20
C LEU A 223 13.40 3.33 -2.55
N SER A 224 14.03 2.27 -2.07
CA SER A 224 13.35 1.13 -1.47
C SER A 224 13.99 0.68 -0.16
N ALA A 225 13.19 0.04 0.70
CA ALA A 225 13.73 -0.87 1.70
C ALA A 225 14.41 -2.08 1.02
N THR A 226 14.98 -2.98 1.80
CA THR A 226 15.53 -4.23 1.26
C THR A 226 14.43 -5.06 0.59
N LEU A 227 14.68 -5.53 -0.63
CA LEU A 227 13.79 -6.35 -1.43
C LEU A 227 14.35 -7.76 -1.59
N ASP A 228 13.46 -8.76 -1.67
CA ASP A 228 13.81 -10.10 -2.15
C ASP A 228 13.92 -10.05 -3.68
N ASN A 229 15.04 -10.50 -4.22
CA ASN A 229 15.35 -10.50 -5.64
C ASN A 229 15.13 -9.14 -6.35
N PRO A 230 15.82 -8.05 -5.95
CA PRO A 230 15.66 -6.73 -6.56
C PRO A 230 16.06 -6.70 -8.03
N GLN A 231 16.86 -7.68 -8.51
CA GLN A 231 17.24 -7.81 -9.91
C GLN A 231 16.02 -8.14 -10.80
N LYS A 232 15.06 -8.95 -10.30
CA LYS A 232 13.83 -9.23 -11.06
C LYS A 232 13.04 -7.94 -11.30
N PHE A 233 12.97 -7.08 -10.29
CA PHE A 233 12.31 -5.78 -10.39
C PHE A 233 13.04 -4.82 -11.35
N ALA A 234 14.37 -4.73 -11.24
CA ALA A 234 15.21 -3.95 -12.15
C ALA A 234 15.04 -4.40 -13.60
N ASN A 235 15.01 -5.71 -13.83
CA ASN A 235 14.81 -6.28 -15.16
C ASN A 235 13.43 -5.93 -15.73
N TRP A 236 12.37 -5.97 -14.92
CA TRP A 236 11.06 -5.53 -15.37
C TRP A 236 11.06 -4.03 -15.75
N ILE A 237 11.62 -3.15 -14.90
CA ILE A 237 11.70 -1.71 -15.21
C ILE A 237 12.46 -1.48 -16.54
N LYS A 238 13.51 -2.24 -16.80
CA LYS A 238 14.25 -2.17 -18.07
C LYS A 238 13.36 -2.53 -19.28
N THR A 239 12.32 -3.36 -19.10
CA THR A 239 11.38 -3.68 -20.19
C THR A 239 10.35 -2.59 -20.46
N THR A 240 10.15 -1.64 -19.54
CA THR A 240 9.18 -0.55 -19.71
C THR A 240 9.75 0.63 -20.51
N GLY A 241 11.06 0.70 -20.72
CA GLY A 241 11.72 1.80 -21.40
C GLY A 241 13.03 1.42 -22.08
N THR A 242 13.81 2.44 -22.45
CA THR A 242 15.09 2.27 -23.20
C THR A 242 16.34 2.45 -22.33
N LYS A 243 16.20 3.00 -21.12
CA LYS A 243 17.33 3.26 -20.21
C LYS A 243 17.70 2.00 -19.43
N ASP A 244 18.99 1.85 -19.13
CA ASP A 244 19.46 0.81 -18.21
C ASP A 244 19.04 1.11 -16.76
N VAL A 245 18.99 0.06 -15.94
CA VAL A 245 18.66 0.18 -14.50
C VAL A 245 19.84 -0.32 -13.69
N VAL A 246 20.45 0.60 -12.96
CA VAL A 246 21.57 0.31 -12.06
C VAL A 246 21.03 -0.04 -10.67
N LEU A 247 21.30 -1.27 -10.22
CA LEU A 247 20.92 -1.74 -8.89
C LEU A 247 21.98 -1.33 -7.87
N CYS A 248 21.63 -0.39 -7.00
CA CYS A 248 22.47 0.15 -5.93
C CYS A 248 22.02 -0.41 -4.59
N GLN A 249 22.67 -1.48 -4.09
CA GLN A 249 22.17 -2.18 -2.92
C GLN A 249 23.18 -2.28 -1.79
N THR A 250 22.66 -2.35 -0.57
CA THR A 250 23.40 -2.72 0.64
C THR A 250 22.48 -3.47 1.58
N HIS A 251 23.01 -4.52 2.20
CA HIS A 251 22.30 -5.26 3.25
C HIS A 251 22.76 -4.82 4.65
N LYS A 252 23.88 -4.08 4.71
CA LYS A 252 24.49 -3.67 5.97
C LYS A 252 23.79 -2.44 6.53
N ARG A 253 23.24 -2.58 7.73
CA ARG A 253 22.72 -1.45 8.49
C ARG A 253 23.84 -0.67 9.15
N ILE A 254 23.80 0.66 9.12
CA ILE A 254 24.85 1.52 9.72
C ILE A 254 24.85 1.40 11.24
N VAL A 255 23.66 1.43 11.87
CA VAL A 255 23.48 1.20 13.31
C VAL A 255 22.87 -0.18 13.48
N PRO A 256 23.65 -1.21 13.88
CA PRO A 256 23.13 -2.57 14.06
C PRO A 256 22.09 -2.62 15.18
N LEU A 257 21.21 -3.64 15.12
CA LEU A 257 20.15 -3.82 16.11
C LEU A 257 20.51 -4.95 17.07
N THR A 258 20.25 -4.73 18.36
CA THR A 258 20.23 -5.79 19.37
C THR A 258 18.80 -5.97 19.88
N HIS A 259 18.33 -7.22 19.86
CA HIS A 259 16.99 -7.57 20.29
C HIS A 259 17.00 -8.16 21.68
N TYR A 260 16.09 -7.70 22.53
CA TYR A 260 15.98 -8.10 23.94
C TYR A 260 14.58 -8.64 24.23
N VAL A 261 14.51 -9.55 25.20
CA VAL A 261 13.27 -9.95 25.88
C VAL A 261 13.29 -9.29 27.26
N TYR A 262 12.22 -8.63 27.62
CA TYR A 262 12.01 -8.05 28.94
C TYR A 262 10.89 -8.77 29.66
N LEU A 263 11.14 -9.17 30.90
CA LEU A 263 10.21 -9.82 31.79
C LEU A 263 10.29 -9.20 33.18
N THR A 264 9.14 -8.99 33.80
CA THR A 264 9.06 -8.51 35.16
C THR A 264 8.04 -9.32 35.99
N SER A 265 8.10 -9.23 37.28
CA SER A 265 7.21 -9.90 38.23
C SER A 265 7.11 -9.17 39.54
N GLY A 266 5.93 -9.08 40.12
CA GLY A 266 5.75 -8.60 41.46
C GLY A 266 6.31 -9.57 42.52
N GLU A 267 6.49 -9.07 43.76
CA GLU A 267 7.00 -9.83 44.92
C GLU A 267 6.20 -11.11 45.25
N GLY A 268 4.96 -11.23 44.73
CA GLY A 268 4.10 -12.39 44.95
C GLY A 268 4.67 -13.71 44.42
N LEU A 269 5.53 -13.67 43.39
CA LEU A 269 6.19 -14.84 42.83
C LEU A 269 7.09 -15.51 43.88
N PHE A 270 7.93 -14.72 44.53
CA PHE A 270 8.93 -15.21 45.48
C PHE A 270 8.30 -15.68 46.83
N LYS A 271 7.05 -15.31 47.09
CA LYS A 271 6.25 -15.86 48.19
C LYS A 271 5.68 -17.25 47.87
N LYS A 272 5.37 -17.51 46.58
CA LYS A 272 4.77 -18.77 46.13
C LYS A 272 5.81 -19.83 45.78
N VAL A 273 6.89 -19.45 45.12
CA VAL A 273 7.98 -20.37 44.78
C VAL A 273 8.90 -20.53 46.00
N LYS A 274 8.96 -21.77 46.57
CA LYS A 274 9.75 -22.06 47.79
C LYS A 274 11.19 -22.49 47.46
N ASP A 275 11.42 -22.99 46.27
CA ASP A 275 12.75 -23.47 45.86
C ASP A 275 13.71 -22.30 45.61
N LYS A 276 14.80 -22.27 46.36
CA LYS A 276 15.81 -21.18 46.34
C LYS A 276 16.56 -21.07 45.03
N ASP A 277 16.84 -22.21 44.37
CA ASP A 277 17.55 -22.23 43.09
C ASP A 277 16.67 -21.68 41.98
N THR A 278 15.40 -22.03 41.94
CA THR A 278 14.38 -21.47 41.02
C THR A 278 14.18 -20.00 41.29
N GLN A 279 14.10 -19.53 42.56
CA GLN A 279 14.05 -18.10 42.89
C GLN A 279 15.28 -17.34 42.38
N SER A 280 16.49 -17.91 42.56
CA SER A 280 17.73 -17.27 42.15
C SER A 280 17.79 -17.12 40.64
N ARG A 281 17.42 -18.18 39.87
CA ARG A 281 17.31 -18.12 38.40
C ARG A 281 16.28 -17.10 37.94
N ALA A 282 15.08 -17.10 38.53
CA ALA A 282 14.06 -16.12 38.19
C ALA A 282 14.51 -14.68 38.45
N ARG A 283 15.16 -14.41 39.59
CA ARG A 283 15.74 -13.08 39.90
C ARG A 283 16.85 -12.66 38.94
N ALA A 284 17.61 -13.61 38.39
CA ALA A 284 18.65 -13.34 37.40
C ALA A 284 18.06 -12.82 36.08
N SER A 285 16.83 -13.21 35.72
CA SER A 285 16.17 -12.92 34.43
C SER A 285 15.09 -11.83 34.51
N LEU A 286 14.55 -11.52 35.71
CA LEU A 286 13.49 -10.54 35.90
C LEU A 286 14.03 -9.12 36.06
N GLY A 287 13.29 -8.13 35.56
CA GLY A 287 13.57 -6.70 35.68
C GLY A 287 14.73 -6.20 34.83
N LYS A 288 15.12 -6.92 33.78
CA LYS A 288 16.22 -6.53 32.87
C LYS A 288 15.98 -6.97 31.43
N CYS A 289 16.68 -6.33 30.51
CA CYS A 289 16.70 -6.68 29.10
C CYS A 289 17.67 -7.85 28.85
N LEU A 290 17.14 -9.01 28.47
CA LEU A 290 17.92 -10.21 28.13
C LEU A 290 18.13 -10.27 26.60
N VAL A 291 19.38 -10.38 26.15
CA VAL A 291 19.70 -10.42 24.71
C VAL A 291 19.14 -11.70 24.09
N ILE A 292 18.20 -11.57 23.16
CA ILE A 292 17.64 -12.68 22.37
C ILE A 292 18.30 -12.82 20.99
N GLN A 293 18.73 -11.70 20.41
CA GLN A 293 19.56 -11.66 19.21
C GLN A 293 20.55 -10.50 19.32
N ASP A 294 21.83 -10.78 19.11
CA ASP A 294 22.89 -9.78 19.19
C ASP A 294 23.01 -8.91 17.91
N ALA A 295 23.92 -7.93 17.97
CA ALA A 295 24.17 -7.00 16.87
C ALA A 295 24.67 -7.67 15.57
N ASP A 296 25.23 -8.87 15.67
CA ASP A 296 25.70 -9.67 14.53
C ASP A 296 24.61 -10.59 13.97
N GLY A 297 23.39 -10.53 14.53
CA GLY A 297 22.24 -11.32 14.10
C GLY A 297 22.19 -12.74 14.66
N LYS A 298 23.02 -13.07 15.68
CA LYS A 298 23.07 -14.40 16.28
C LYS A 298 21.95 -14.56 17.32
N PHE A 299 21.03 -15.49 17.08
CA PHE A 299 19.92 -15.80 17.99
C PHE A 299 20.38 -16.63 19.18
N SER A 300 19.98 -16.26 20.41
CA SER A 300 20.28 -16.97 21.65
C SER A 300 19.15 -17.94 22.04
N GLU A 301 19.33 -19.22 21.74
CA GLU A 301 18.35 -20.24 22.18
C GLU A 301 18.30 -20.38 23.70
N ASN A 302 19.43 -20.12 24.41
CA ASN A 302 19.47 -20.17 25.85
C ASN A 302 18.56 -19.10 26.47
N THR A 303 18.68 -17.86 26.02
CA THR A 303 17.80 -16.75 26.46
C THR A 303 16.33 -17.06 26.16
N TYR A 304 16.03 -17.65 24.99
CA TYR A 304 14.66 -18.05 24.64
C TYR A 304 14.12 -19.09 25.65
N ARG A 305 14.92 -20.13 25.98
CA ARG A 305 14.52 -21.18 26.96
C ARG A 305 14.36 -20.60 28.36
N GLU A 306 15.27 -19.71 28.78
CA GLU A 306 15.19 -19.02 30.09
C GLU A 306 13.92 -18.18 30.20
N ALA A 307 13.65 -17.33 29.20
CA ALA A 307 12.44 -16.50 29.16
C ALA A 307 11.17 -17.36 29.17
N GLY A 308 11.14 -18.44 28.39
CA GLY A 308 10.03 -19.39 28.38
C GLY A 308 9.86 -20.14 29.72
N ALA A 309 10.93 -20.44 30.44
CA ALA A 309 10.87 -21.06 31.76
C ALA A 309 10.30 -20.08 32.81
N VAL A 310 10.72 -18.80 32.77
CA VAL A 310 10.20 -17.76 33.67
C VAL A 310 8.70 -17.52 33.40
N LEU A 311 8.29 -17.43 32.12
CA LEU A 311 6.87 -17.26 31.78
C LEU A 311 6.01 -18.44 32.26
N ARG A 312 6.47 -19.66 32.08
CA ARG A 312 5.79 -20.85 32.63
C ARG A 312 5.70 -20.80 34.14
N LEU A 313 6.79 -20.40 34.83
CA LEU A 313 6.80 -20.27 36.28
C LEU A 313 5.75 -19.24 36.76
N LEU A 314 5.61 -18.12 36.05
CA LEU A 314 4.59 -17.12 36.36
C LEU A 314 3.18 -17.68 36.15
N TYR A 315 2.95 -18.38 35.04
CA TYR A 315 1.67 -19.00 34.69
C TYR A 315 1.27 -20.08 35.71
N ASP A 316 2.17 -21.05 36.00
CA ASP A 316 1.92 -22.17 36.91
C ASP A 316 1.62 -21.70 38.35
N ASN A 317 2.19 -20.58 38.75
CA ASN A 317 1.95 -19.97 40.06
C ASN A 317 0.81 -18.93 40.06
N HIS A 318 0.09 -18.73 38.93
CA HIS A 318 -0.97 -17.73 38.77
C HIS A 318 -0.51 -16.33 39.22
N VAL A 319 0.67 -15.91 38.77
CA VAL A 319 1.21 -14.58 38.99
C VAL A 319 1.09 -13.76 37.72
N PHE A 320 0.02 -12.97 37.64
CA PHE A 320 -0.24 -12.09 36.51
C PHE A 320 -0.06 -10.65 36.95
N MET A 321 0.67 -9.89 36.15
CA MET A 321 0.83 -8.44 36.37
C MET A 321 -0.16 -7.66 35.51
N LYS A 322 -0.72 -6.58 36.09
CA LYS A 322 -1.52 -5.63 35.30
C LYS A 322 -0.61 -4.89 34.31
N ARG A 323 -1.10 -4.63 33.11
CA ARG A 323 -0.37 -3.91 32.06
C ARG A 323 0.26 -2.62 32.57
N LYS A 324 -0.48 -1.81 33.34
CA LYS A 324 0.03 -0.59 33.97
C LYS A 324 1.32 -0.83 34.76
N ALA A 325 1.40 -1.87 35.57
CA ALA A 325 2.60 -2.16 36.37
C ALA A 325 3.78 -2.56 35.45
N VAL A 326 3.52 -3.44 34.48
CA VAL A 326 4.54 -3.88 33.50
C VAL A 326 5.11 -2.71 32.72
N LEU A 327 4.27 -1.80 32.21
CA LEU A 327 4.72 -0.62 31.46
C LEU A 327 5.57 0.30 32.32
N ASN A 328 5.14 0.60 33.56
CA ASN A 328 5.88 1.49 34.44
C ASN A 328 7.25 0.91 34.83
N GLU A 329 7.35 -0.40 35.10
CA GLU A 329 8.65 -1.05 35.39
C GLU A 329 9.55 -1.12 34.15
N LEU A 330 9.00 -1.45 32.98
CA LEU A 330 9.76 -1.49 31.73
C LEU A 330 10.36 -0.10 31.41
N PHE A 331 9.54 0.96 31.39
CA PHE A 331 10.02 2.29 31.02
C PHE A 331 10.90 2.92 32.10
N ALA A 332 10.72 2.58 33.37
CA ALA A 332 11.66 2.95 34.44
C ALA A 332 13.04 2.30 34.19
N HIS A 333 13.09 1.01 33.85
CA HIS A 333 14.32 0.33 33.48
C HIS A 333 14.98 0.98 32.26
N LEU A 334 14.22 1.23 31.16
CA LEU A 334 14.76 1.87 29.97
C LEU A 334 15.30 3.27 30.22
N ASN A 335 14.67 4.03 31.14
CA ASN A 335 15.15 5.35 31.56
C ASN A 335 16.47 5.23 32.33
N THR A 336 16.54 4.31 33.30
CA THR A 336 17.75 4.07 34.10
C THR A 336 18.96 3.63 33.24
N GLU A 337 18.72 2.75 32.25
CA GLU A 337 19.74 2.27 31.30
C GLU A 337 20.04 3.27 30.16
N SER A 338 19.48 4.49 30.22
CA SER A 338 19.66 5.50 29.18
C SER A 338 19.25 5.02 27.77
N MET A 339 18.22 4.18 27.69
CA MET A 339 17.69 3.64 26.43
C MET A 339 16.57 4.49 25.81
N LEU A 340 16.19 5.62 26.41
CA LEU A 340 15.23 6.58 25.84
C LEU A 340 15.93 7.55 24.85
N PRO A 341 15.21 8.13 23.85
CA PRO A 341 13.75 8.00 23.59
C PRO A 341 13.37 6.65 22.99
N ALA A 342 12.15 6.22 23.30
CA ALA A 342 11.61 4.93 22.85
C ALA A 342 10.27 5.08 22.12
N ILE A 343 10.03 4.21 21.12
CA ILE A 343 8.70 4.01 20.52
C ILE A 343 8.15 2.65 20.98
N ALA A 344 6.89 2.64 21.42
CA ALA A 344 6.16 1.43 21.77
C ALA A 344 5.08 1.13 20.71
N PHE A 345 5.25 0.03 19.99
CA PHE A 345 4.30 -0.42 18.99
C PHE A 345 3.12 -1.17 19.63
N VAL A 346 1.90 -0.66 19.36
CA VAL A 346 0.62 -1.18 19.86
C VAL A 346 -0.35 -1.32 18.68
N PHE A 347 -0.84 -2.53 18.40
CA PHE A 347 -1.65 -2.79 17.20
C PHE A 347 -3.16 -2.55 17.42
N SER A 348 -3.50 -1.55 18.25
CA SER A 348 -4.88 -1.12 18.51
C SER A 348 -4.89 0.35 18.90
N ARG A 349 -5.67 1.18 18.20
CA ARG A 349 -5.82 2.63 18.48
C ARG A 349 -6.20 2.89 19.94
N LYS A 350 -7.26 2.22 20.42
CA LYS A 350 -7.72 2.31 21.82
C LYS A 350 -6.64 1.93 22.83
N HIS A 351 -5.85 0.88 22.54
CA HIS A 351 -4.77 0.49 23.43
C HIS A 351 -3.57 1.44 23.39
N VAL A 352 -3.33 2.18 22.31
CA VAL A 352 -2.32 3.26 22.26
C VAL A 352 -2.61 4.31 23.31
N GLU A 353 -3.85 4.82 23.34
CA GLU A 353 -4.30 5.83 24.31
C GLU A 353 -4.25 5.30 25.74
N LEU A 354 -4.80 4.11 25.98
CA LEU A 354 -4.80 3.49 27.31
C LEU A 354 -3.39 3.23 27.84
N CYS A 355 -2.44 2.77 26.99
CA CYS A 355 -1.05 2.55 27.42
C CYS A 355 -0.35 3.86 27.78
N ALA A 356 -0.62 4.94 27.04
CA ALA A 356 -0.08 6.27 27.33
C ALA A 356 -0.58 6.82 28.68
N GLU A 357 -1.86 6.65 28.99
CA GLU A 357 -2.45 7.06 30.28
C GLU A 357 -1.93 6.21 31.45
N GLU A 358 -1.73 4.91 31.25
CA GLU A 358 -1.24 3.97 32.27
C GLU A 358 0.23 4.21 32.65
N LEU A 359 1.02 4.85 31.79
CA LEU A 359 2.40 5.18 32.08
C LEU A 359 2.48 6.41 32.98
N THR A 360 2.83 6.20 34.27
CA THR A 360 2.77 7.25 35.31
C THR A 360 4.10 7.67 35.90
N ILE A 361 5.21 7.00 35.48
CA ILE A 361 6.56 7.36 35.98
C ILE A 361 7.02 8.73 35.45
N PRO A 362 7.88 9.44 36.19
CA PRO A 362 8.50 10.66 35.69
C PRO A 362 9.52 10.30 34.59
N LEU A 363 9.36 10.91 33.41
CA LEU A 363 10.23 10.69 32.26
C LEU A 363 11.12 11.90 31.96
N LEU A 364 10.71 13.09 32.40
CA LEU A 364 11.42 14.34 32.20
C LEU A 364 12.33 14.61 33.41
N ASP A 365 13.54 15.07 33.14
CA ASP A 365 14.48 15.55 34.15
C ASP A 365 14.28 17.05 34.37
N GLU A 366 13.90 17.46 35.57
CA GLU A 366 13.62 18.86 35.92
C GLU A 366 14.81 19.80 35.67
N ASN A 367 16.04 19.29 35.65
CA ASN A 367 17.23 20.07 35.40
C ASN A 367 17.62 20.22 33.92
N VAL A 368 17.11 19.36 33.04
CA VAL A 368 17.52 19.27 31.62
C VAL A 368 16.36 19.53 30.67
N ASP A 369 15.19 18.99 30.98
CA ASP A 369 14.02 19.08 30.11
C ASP A 369 13.20 20.35 30.44
N PRO A 370 12.47 20.92 29.45
CA PRO A 370 11.64 22.09 29.71
C PRO A 370 10.47 21.76 30.64
N VAL A 371 10.13 22.73 31.46
CA VAL A 371 8.97 22.61 32.35
C VAL A 371 7.65 22.50 31.56
N PRO A 372 6.61 21.85 32.13
CA PRO A 372 5.36 21.54 31.42
C PRO A 372 4.71 22.73 30.69
N TYR A 373 4.68 23.94 31.31
CA TYR A 373 4.09 25.12 30.68
C TYR A 373 4.82 25.57 29.38
N VAL A 374 6.13 25.27 29.23
CA VAL A 374 6.89 25.56 28.03
C VAL A 374 6.46 24.61 26.90
N ILE A 375 6.22 23.34 27.23
CA ILE A 375 5.73 22.33 26.28
C ILE A 375 4.34 22.73 25.79
N ARG A 376 3.44 23.11 26.69
CA ARG A 376 2.11 23.64 26.36
C ARG A 376 2.23 24.86 25.44
N GLY A 377 3.07 25.83 25.81
CA GLY A 377 3.30 27.03 24.99
C GLY A 377 3.82 26.72 23.59
N GLN A 378 4.66 25.67 23.41
CA GLN A 378 5.10 25.20 22.11
C GLN A 378 3.96 24.57 21.31
N CYS A 379 3.12 23.72 21.93
CA CYS A 379 1.93 23.16 21.28
C CYS A 379 0.97 24.26 20.81
N ASP A 380 0.69 25.24 21.65
CA ASP A 380 -0.15 26.40 21.30
C ASP A 380 0.46 27.23 20.18
N ALA A 381 1.78 27.41 20.17
CA ALA A 381 2.49 28.13 19.10
C ALA A 381 2.41 27.42 17.75
N PHE A 382 2.48 26.08 17.72
CA PHE A 382 2.23 25.31 16.52
C PHE A 382 0.78 25.47 16.05
N LEU A 383 -0.18 25.32 16.96
CA LEU A 383 -1.59 25.40 16.65
C LEU A 383 -1.98 26.78 16.08
N ARG A 384 -1.42 27.88 16.61
CA ARG A 384 -1.65 29.27 16.15
C ARG A 384 -1.21 29.54 14.71
N ARG A 385 -0.52 28.63 14.05
CA ARG A 385 -0.24 28.72 12.61
C ARG A 385 -1.50 28.54 11.76
N LEU A 386 -2.52 27.89 12.31
CA LEU A 386 -3.80 27.68 11.63
C LEU A 386 -4.76 28.86 11.86
N ALA A 387 -5.54 29.17 10.86
CA ALA A 387 -6.54 30.25 10.94
C ALA A 387 -7.62 29.96 12.00
N ASN A 388 -8.04 28.71 12.11
CA ASN A 388 -9.07 28.20 13.04
C ASN A 388 -8.50 27.55 14.32
N TRP A 389 -7.32 27.99 14.78
CA TRP A 389 -6.62 27.42 15.94
C TRP A 389 -7.46 27.38 17.23
N ARG A 390 -8.38 28.32 17.40
CA ARG A 390 -9.24 28.40 18.60
C ARG A 390 -10.17 27.21 18.73
N GLU A 391 -10.67 26.70 17.63
CA GLU A 391 -11.55 25.54 17.56
C GLU A 391 -10.83 24.28 18.09
N TYR A 392 -9.56 24.11 17.69
CA TYR A 392 -8.73 22.99 18.18
C TYR A 392 -8.35 23.12 19.65
N SER A 393 -8.04 24.34 20.12
CA SER A 393 -7.61 24.57 21.50
C SER A 393 -8.69 24.23 22.54
N GLY A 394 -9.97 24.25 22.15
CA GLY A 394 -11.10 23.90 22.99
C GLY A 394 -11.48 22.41 23.00
N LEU A 395 -10.76 21.57 22.25
CA LEU A 395 -11.07 20.14 22.15
C LEU A 395 -10.55 19.35 23.35
N PRO A 396 -11.35 18.41 23.89
CA PRO A 396 -10.89 17.47 24.92
C PRO A 396 -9.68 16.63 24.47
N GLU A 397 -9.63 16.26 23.17
CA GLU A 397 -8.54 15.52 22.55
C GLU A 397 -7.23 16.31 22.58
N TYR A 398 -7.27 17.62 22.31
CA TYR A 398 -6.11 18.49 22.40
C TYR A 398 -5.60 18.60 23.85
N GLU A 399 -6.49 18.87 24.80
CA GLU A 399 -6.12 18.97 26.22
C GLU A 399 -5.56 17.64 26.77
N SER A 400 -6.13 16.50 26.35
CA SER A 400 -5.61 15.18 26.72
C SER A 400 -4.22 14.93 26.13
N LEU A 401 -4.03 15.28 24.86
CA LEU A 401 -2.74 15.16 24.17
C LEU A 401 -1.67 16.04 24.85
N VAL A 402 -1.97 17.32 25.12
CA VAL A 402 -1.03 18.25 25.75
C VAL A 402 -0.60 17.74 27.12
N ARG A 403 -1.54 17.25 27.96
CA ARG A 403 -1.23 16.63 29.26
C ARG A 403 -0.26 15.44 29.16
N LEU A 404 -0.35 14.64 28.11
CA LEU A 404 0.60 13.55 27.86
C LEU A 404 1.95 14.10 27.45
N LEU A 405 1.99 15.07 26.52
CA LEU A 405 3.23 15.72 26.05
C LEU A 405 3.98 16.44 27.18
N GLU A 406 3.26 17.10 28.11
CA GLU A 406 3.82 17.71 29.32
C GLU A 406 4.56 16.70 30.22
N ARG A 407 4.24 15.40 30.08
CA ARG A 407 4.92 14.29 30.76
C ARG A 407 5.98 13.60 29.91
N GLY A 408 6.25 14.09 28.70
CA GLY A 408 7.18 13.48 27.76
C GLY A 408 6.61 12.25 27.04
N ILE A 409 5.29 12.08 27.03
CA ILE A 409 4.59 10.97 26.42
C ILE A 409 3.87 11.46 25.15
N GLY A 410 4.08 10.80 24.03
CA GLY A 410 3.34 11.05 22.79
C GLY A 410 2.45 9.86 22.42
N ILE A 411 1.40 10.12 21.64
CA ILE A 411 0.55 9.12 21.01
C ILE A 411 0.49 9.38 19.50
N HIS A 412 0.44 8.33 18.70
CA HIS A 412 0.34 8.49 17.23
C HIS A 412 -0.40 7.30 16.59
N HIS A 413 -1.59 7.57 16.07
CA HIS A 413 -2.38 6.58 15.33
C HIS A 413 -3.33 7.25 14.33
N SER A 414 -3.86 6.45 13.40
CA SER A 414 -4.71 6.96 12.32
C SER A 414 -6.07 7.52 12.76
N GLY A 415 -6.56 7.21 13.97
CA GLY A 415 -7.82 7.74 14.52
C GLY A 415 -7.71 9.16 15.11
N MET A 416 -6.50 9.71 15.23
CA MET A 416 -6.29 11.09 15.69
C MET A 416 -6.65 12.11 14.59
N ILE A 417 -7.07 13.30 15.02
CA ILE A 417 -7.21 14.46 14.14
C ILE A 417 -5.86 14.75 13.49
N PRO A 418 -5.77 14.96 12.15
CA PRO A 418 -4.51 15.13 11.44
C PRO A 418 -3.58 16.20 12.04
N VAL A 419 -4.13 17.37 12.39
CA VAL A 419 -3.38 18.48 13.02
C VAL A 419 -2.74 18.07 14.34
N LEU A 420 -3.49 17.37 15.20
CA LEU A 420 -2.96 16.92 16.51
C LEU A 420 -1.84 15.90 16.33
N ARG A 421 -1.91 15.07 15.31
CA ARG A 421 -0.87 14.12 14.96
C ARG A 421 0.42 14.84 14.50
N GLU A 422 0.29 15.89 13.68
CA GLU A 422 1.41 16.73 13.25
C GLU A 422 2.07 17.45 14.44
N ILE A 423 1.31 17.90 15.44
CA ILE A 423 1.89 18.45 16.69
C ILE A 423 2.81 17.43 17.36
N VAL A 424 2.38 16.17 17.48
CA VAL A 424 3.22 15.11 18.06
C VAL A 424 4.51 14.92 17.25
N GLU A 425 4.43 14.93 15.93
CA GLU A 425 5.59 14.80 15.04
C GLU A 425 6.59 15.96 15.25
N PHE A 426 6.12 17.20 15.36
CA PHE A 426 6.96 18.35 15.71
C PHE A 426 7.59 18.22 17.10
N MET A 427 6.82 17.77 18.10
CA MET A 427 7.33 17.58 19.46
C MET A 427 8.40 16.47 19.55
N ILE A 428 8.29 15.45 18.69
CA ILE A 428 9.35 14.43 18.54
C ILE A 428 10.61 15.05 17.92
N ALA A 429 10.46 15.84 16.85
CA ALA A 429 11.56 16.51 16.17
C ALA A 429 12.31 17.48 17.12
N GLU A 430 11.56 18.17 17.98
CA GLU A 430 12.07 19.03 19.06
C GLU A 430 12.63 18.26 20.28
N LYS A 431 12.63 16.90 20.21
CA LYS A 431 13.12 15.99 21.27
C LYS A 431 12.38 16.13 22.61
N ARG A 432 11.11 16.55 22.60
CA ARG A 432 10.24 16.69 23.79
C ARG A 432 9.60 15.37 24.20
N VAL A 433 9.47 14.42 23.28
CA VAL A 433 8.86 13.11 23.55
C VAL A 433 9.95 12.11 23.94
N LYS A 434 9.81 11.51 25.10
CA LYS A 434 10.70 10.44 25.63
C LYS A 434 10.13 9.05 25.30
N VAL A 435 8.79 8.90 25.37
CA VAL A 435 8.10 7.66 25.02
C VAL A 435 6.96 7.98 24.08
N LEU A 436 6.95 7.33 22.92
CA LEU A 436 5.88 7.41 21.92
C LEU A 436 5.13 6.10 21.87
N PHE A 437 3.83 6.08 22.11
CA PHE A 437 2.96 4.94 21.80
C PHE A 437 2.35 5.13 20.43
N ALA A 438 2.57 4.15 19.53
CA ALA A 438 2.12 4.28 18.15
C ALA A 438 1.64 2.96 17.55
N THR A 439 0.77 3.09 16.54
CA THR A 439 0.42 1.97 15.65
C THR A 439 1.49 1.78 14.55
N GLU A 440 1.39 0.69 13.79
CA GLU A 440 2.34 0.36 12.70
C GLU A 440 2.46 1.47 11.63
N SER A 441 1.43 2.31 11.46
CA SER A 441 1.44 3.42 10.50
C SER A 441 2.58 4.42 10.71
N PHE A 442 3.06 4.56 11.94
CA PHE A 442 4.22 5.39 12.26
C PHE A 442 5.54 4.83 11.69
N ALA A 443 5.61 3.54 11.42
CA ALA A 443 6.81 2.93 10.84
C ALA A 443 7.06 3.33 9.39
N ILE A 444 6.08 3.92 8.71
CA ILE A 444 6.17 4.29 7.29
C ILE A 444 6.69 5.73 7.15
N GLY A 445 7.92 5.89 6.67
CA GLY A 445 8.45 7.15 6.12
C GLY A 445 8.87 8.26 7.07
N LEU A 446 8.35 8.35 8.30
CA LEU A 446 8.68 9.42 9.24
C LEU A 446 10.12 9.29 9.76
N ASP A 447 10.92 10.35 9.65
CA ASP A 447 12.29 10.37 10.20
C ASP A 447 12.27 10.92 11.63
N CYS A 448 12.41 10.00 12.60
CA CYS A 448 12.34 10.33 14.02
C CYS A 448 13.57 9.81 14.76
N PRO A 449 14.18 10.61 15.64
CA PRO A 449 15.40 10.25 16.35
C PRO A 449 15.14 9.32 17.55
N ILE A 450 14.79 8.04 17.29
CA ILE A 450 14.44 7.05 18.30
C ILE A 450 15.60 6.11 18.58
N LYS A 451 15.92 5.85 19.85
CA LYS A 451 16.99 4.94 20.29
C LYS A 451 16.49 3.51 20.44
N THR A 452 15.28 3.34 20.96
CA THR A 452 14.71 2.01 21.32
C THR A 452 13.34 1.80 20.69
N ALA A 453 13.10 0.66 20.05
CA ALA A 453 11.79 0.18 19.63
C ALA A 453 11.28 -0.88 20.61
N VAL A 454 10.08 -0.70 21.14
CA VAL A 454 9.44 -1.63 22.08
C VAL A 454 8.24 -2.27 21.42
N PHE A 455 8.12 -3.59 21.48
CA PHE A 455 6.95 -4.33 21.01
C PHE A 455 6.13 -4.79 22.20
N LEU A 456 4.89 -4.30 22.31
CA LEU A 456 3.93 -4.72 23.33
C LEU A 456 3.09 -5.92 22.87
N ASN A 457 3.17 -6.28 21.61
CA ASN A 457 2.65 -7.51 20.99
C ASN A 457 3.44 -7.82 19.73
N LEU A 458 3.42 -9.09 19.28
CA LEU A 458 3.98 -9.53 18.00
C LEU A 458 2.90 -10.09 17.05
N LYS A 459 1.62 -9.96 17.42
CA LYS A 459 0.46 -10.32 16.59
C LYS A 459 -0.38 -9.09 16.29
N LYS A 460 -0.93 -9.05 15.08
CA LYS A 460 -1.89 -8.01 14.64
C LYS A 460 -3.11 -8.61 13.95
N HIS A 461 -4.22 -7.87 13.93
CA HIS A 461 -5.37 -8.15 13.08
C HIS A 461 -5.17 -7.47 11.72
N ASP A 462 -5.42 -8.19 10.65
CA ASP A 462 -5.35 -7.69 9.26
C ASP A 462 -6.66 -7.86 8.48
N GLY A 463 -7.79 -7.85 9.22
CA GLY A 463 -9.13 -8.06 8.67
C GLY A 463 -9.61 -9.53 8.71
N GLY A 464 -8.75 -10.47 9.14
CA GLY A 464 -9.16 -11.87 9.37
C GLY A 464 -9.79 -12.07 10.77
N GLU A 465 -10.46 -13.21 10.97
CA GLU A 465 -11.09 -13.57 12.25
C GLU A 465 -10.08 -13.70 13.40
N THR A 466 -8.85 -14.11 13.12
CA THR A 466 -7.82 -14.37 14.13
C THR A 466 -6.57 -13.50 13.90
N PRO A 467 -5.94 -12.99 15.00
CA PRO A 467 -4.71 -12.24 14.89
C PRO A 467 -3.55 -13.14 14.41
N ARG A 468 -2.79 -12.67 13.42
CA ARG A 468 -1.58 -13.32 12.92
C ARG A 468 -0.29 -12.72 13.49
N TYR A 469 0.80 -13.46 13.48
CA TYR A 469 2.13 -12.89 13.73
C TYR A 469 2.52 -11.89 12.66
N LEU A 470 3.32 -10.90 13.04
CA LEU A 470 3.94 -9.97 12.10
C LEU A 470 4.76 -10.75 11.08
N LEU A 471 4.80 -10.25 9.85
CA LEU A 471 5.74 -10.73 8.83
C LEU A 471 7.14 -10.18 9.11
N ALA A 472 8.20 -10.89 8.68
CA ALA A 472 9.57 -10.47 8.93
C ALA A 472 9.88 -9.05 8.42
N HIS A 473 9.36 -8.66 7.27
CA HIS A 473 9.55 -7.31 6.73
C HIS A 473 8.77 -6.23 7.51
N GLU A 474 7.53 -6.52 7.98
CA GLU A 474 6.76 -5.61 8.83
C GLU A 474 7.50 -5.35 10.15
N TYR A 475 7.97 -6.43 10.78
CA TYR A 475 8.77 -6.36 11.99
C TYR A 475 10.07 -5.55 11.76
N THR A 476 10.80 -5.85 10.70
CA THR A 476 12.08 -5.18 10.37
C THR A 476 11.88 -3.68 10.11
N GLN A 477 10.77 -3.29 9.48
CA GLN A 477 10.44 -1.89 9.23
C GLN A 477 10.20 -1.12 10.54
N MET A 478 9.48 -1.73 11.50
CA MET A 478 9.23 -1.17 12.83
C MET A 478 10.48 -1.17 13.72
N ALA A 479 11.17 -2.31 13.83
CA ALA A 479 12.43 -2.45 14.54
C ALA A 479 13.50 -1.50 13.96
N GLY A 480 13.45 -1.27 12.66
CA GLY A 480 14.32 -0.36 11.93
C GLY A 480 14.20 1.11 12.33
N ARG A 481 13.22 1.50 13.12
CA ARG A 481 13.15 2.84 13.70
C ARG A 481 14.11 3.03 14.87
N ALA A 482 14.66 1.97 15.46
CA ALA A 482 15.64 2.05 16.53
C ALA A 482 17.04 2.33 16.00
N GLY A 483 17.80 3.16 16.74
CA GLY A 483 19.19 3.50 16.45
C GLY A 483 19.33 4.74 15.56
N ARG A 484 19.87 5.81 16.12
CA ARG A 484 20.05 7.12 15.47
C ARG A 484 21.43 7.18 14.81
N ARG A 485 21.46 7.39 13.51
CA ARG A 485 22.73 7.55 12.77
C ARG A 485 23.56 8.72 13.33
N GLY A 486 24.85 8.47 13.59
CA GLY A 486 25.78 9.47 14.13
C GLY A 486 25.65 9.76 15.63
N LEU A 487 24.65 9.17 16.30
CA LEU A 487 24.41 9.33 17.73
C LEU A 487 24.55 8.01 18.51
N ASP A 488 24.01 6.93 17.96
CA ASP A 488 23.97 5.62 18.62
C ASP A 488 24.89 4.64 17.87
N THR A 489 25.56 3.79 18.61
CA THR A 489 26.36 2.67 18.08
C THR A 489 25.53 1.43 17.86
N ILE A 490 24.46 1.25 18.64
CA ILE A 490 23.53 0.13 18.62
C ILE A 490 22.10 0.68 18.77
N GLY A 491 21.17 0.15 17.99
CA GLY A 491 19.74 0.37 18.15
C GLY A 491 19.15 -0.77 19.00
N ASN A 492 18.29 -0.45 19.96
CA ASN A 492 17.73 -1.42 20.88
C ASN A 492 16.30 -1.79 20.44
N VAL A 493 15.99 -3.10 20.45
CA VAL A 493 14.63 -3.60 20.20
C VAL A 493 14.21 -4.47 21.37
N VAL A 494 13.14 -4.08 22.07
CA VAL A 494 12.69 -4.74 23.31
C VAL A 494 11.32 -5.38 23.13
N HIS A 495 11.22 -6.67 23.42
CA HIS A 495 9.96 -7.42 23.42
C HIS A 495 9.44 -7.53 24.86
N CYS A 496 8.30 -6.90 25.15
CA CYS A 496 7.67 -6.90 26.46
C CYS A 496 6.85 -8.18 26.67
N SER A 497 7.54 -9.30 26.95
CA SER A 497 6.93 -10.64 26.92
C SER A 497 6.01 -10.97 28.09
N ASN A 498 5.82 -10.08 29.06
CA ASN A 498 4.70 -10.19 30.02
C ASN A 498 3.33 -9.94 29.41
N LEU A 499 3.27 -9.26 28.25
CA LEU A 499 2.02 -8.82 27.64
C LEU A 499 1.58 -9.73 26.48
N PHE A 500 2.44 -10.66 26.06
CA PHE A 500 2.14 -11.63 25.01
C PHE A 500 2.99 -12.89 25.17
N ASP A 501 2.49 -14.02 24.65
CA ASP A 501 3.20 -15.28 24.64
C ASP A 501 4.36 -15.26 23.67
N LEU A 502 5.53 -15.83 24.08
CA LEU A 502 6.65 -15.99 23.15
C LEU A 502 6.22 -16.82 21.94
N PRO A 503 6.53 -16.36 20.72
CA PRO A 503 6.28 -17.15 19.52
C PRO A 503 7.00 -18.51 19.56
N PRO A 504 6.53 -19.54 18.86
CA PRO A 504 7.32 -20.76 18.62
C PRO A 504 8.71 -20.39 18.09
N ILE A 505 9.74 -21.11 18.50
CA ILE A 505 11.14 -20.75 18.21
C ILE A 505 11.44 -20.60 16.71
N THR A 506 10.79 -21.39 15.87
CA THR A 506 10.89 -21.31 14.40
C THR A 506 10.32 -20.00 13.88
N THR A 507 9.09 -19.67 14.29
CA THR A 507 8.41 -18.40 13.95
C THR A 507 9.18 -17.19 14.48
N TYR A 508 9.74 -17.30 15.70
CA TYR A 508 10.50 -16.22 16.29
C TYR A 508 11.81 -15.96 15.53
N LYS A 509 12.54 -17.01 15.15
CA LYS A 509 13.73 -16.90 14.31
C LYS A 509 13.41 -16.34 12.93
N GLU A 510 12.30 -16.77 12.33
CA GLU A 510 11.83 -16.26 11.05
C GLU A 510 11.51 -14.75 11.12
N LEU A 511 10.77 -14.33 12.15
CA LEU A 511 10.42 -12.93 12.40
C LEU A 511 11.67 -12.05 12.56
N LEU A 512 12.69 -12.54 13.29
CA LEU A 512 13.96 -11.82 13.52
C LEU A 512 14.96 -11.97 12.37
N SER A 513 14.72 -12.85 11.39
CA SER A 513 15.65 -13.10 10.28
C SER A 513 15.85 -11.90 9.36
N GLY A 514 14.91 -10.96 9.39
CA GLY A 514 14.95 -9.81 8.50
C GLY A 514 14.72 -10.16 7.01
N THR A 515 14.07 -11.31 6.74
CA THR A 515 13.77 -11.73 5.37
C THR A 515 13.06 -10.61 4.60
N PRO A 516 13.60 -10.17 3.46
CA PRO A 516 13.03 -9.10 2.68
C PRO A 516 11.67 -9.45 2.10
N GLN A 517 10.88 -8.42 1.81
CA GLN A 517 9.59 -8.59 1.16
C GLN A 517 9.77 -9.00 -0.30
N ARG A 518 9.07 -10.07 -0.71
CA ARG A 518 8.96 -10.46 -2.12
C ARG A 518 8.03 -9.49 -2.83
N LEU A 519 8.48 -8.91 -3.93
CA LEU A 519 7.62 -8.10 -4.79
C LEU A 519 6.68 -8.98 -5.61
N THR A 520 5.38 -8.66 -5.54
CA THR A 520 4.33 -9.26 -6.36
C THR A 520 3.53 -8.16 -7.02
N SER A 521 3.14 -8.36 -8.25
CA SER A 521 2.27 -7.42 -8.97
C SER A 521 0.95 -7.23 -8.24
N LYS A 522 0.49 -5.99 -8.17
CA LYS A 522 -0.86 -5.58 -7.74
C LYS A 522 -1.65 -5.00 -8.91
N PHE A 523 -1.12 -5.15 -10.11
CA PHE A 523 -1.80 -4.71 -11.32
C PHE A 523 -3.12 -5.47 -11.50
N LYS A 524 -4.17 -4.72 -11.67
CA LYS A 524 -5.51 -5.27 -11.92
C LYS A 524 -5.94 -4.87 -13.32
N ILE A 525 -6.33 -5.86 -14.10
CA ILE A 525 -7.02 -5.65 -15.38
C ILE A 525 -8.49 -5.38 -15.01
N TYR A 526 -8.88 -4.09 -15.01
CA TYR A 526 -10.17 -3.62 -14.50
C TYR A 526 -10.65 -2.37 -15.24
N TYR A 527 -11.88 -1.94 -15.03
CA TYR A 527 -12.51 -0.82 -15.74
C TYR A 527 -11.67 0.46 -15.85
N PRO A 528 -11.11 1.02 -14.74
CA PRO A 528 -10.32 2.25 -14.85
C PRO A 528 -9.08 2.11 -15.75
N MET A 529 -8.47 0.93 -15.83
CA MET A 529 -7.33 0.71 -16.73
C MET A 529 -7.76 0.77 -18.19
N VAL A 530 -8.86 0.08 -18.55
CA VAL A 530 -9.38 0.05 -19.92
C VAL A 530 -9.90 1.43 -20.34
N LEU A 531 -10.68 2.08 -19.49
CA LEU A 531 -11.23 3.42 -19.74
C LEU A 531 -10.11 4.47 -19.91
N ASN A 532 -9.06 4.39 -19.10
CA ASN A 532 -7.91 5.27 -19.21
C ASN A 532 -7.18 5.08 -20.55
N VAL A 533 -6.95 3.86 -21.02
CA VAL A 533 -6.36 3.61 -22.35
C VAL A 533 -7.28 4.17 -23.46
N LEU A 534 -8.59 3.99 -23.34
CA LEU A 534 -9.57 4.49 -24.32
C LEU A 534 -9.67 6.02 -24.37
N SER A 535 -9.44 6.70 -23.24
CA SER A 535 -9.53 8.17 -23.18
C SER A 535 -8.32 8.88 -23.83
N HIS A 536 -7.19 8.17 -24.02
CA HIS A 536 -5.92 8.75 -24.49
C HIS A 536 -5.63 8.54 -25.97
N MET A 537 -6.35 7.66 -26.64
CA MET A 537 -6.08 7.28 -28.03
C MET A 537 -7.34 7.41 -28.88
N GLU A 538 -7.25 8.08 -30.01
CA GLU A 538 -8.40 8.29 -30.92
C GLU A 538 -8.92 6.95 -31.51
N LYS A 539 -8.07 5.95 -31.65
CA LYS A 539 -8.40 4.63 -32.23
C LYS A 539 -7.75 3.53 -31.39
N VAL A 540 -8.53 2.95 -30.51
CA VAL A 540 -8.07 1.87 -29.64
C VAL A 540 -8.61 0.54 -30.11
N THR A 541 -7.73 -0.40 -30.32
CA THR A 541 -8.09 -1.80 -30.59
C THR A 541 -7.91 -2.64 -29.33
N MET A 542 -8.49 -3.83 -29.31
CA MET A 542 -8.27 -4.79 -28.23
C MET A 542 -6.77 -5.09 -28.02
N SER A 543 -6.01 -5.16 -29.10
CA SER A 543 -4.55 -5.41 -29.04
C SER A 543 -3.79 -4.32 -28.31
N ASP A 544 -4.21 -3.05 -28.40
CA ASP A 544 -3.57 -1.93 -27.69
C ASP A 544 -3.79 -2.05 -26.17
N VAL A 545 -5.03 -2.35 -25.76
CA VAL A 545 -5.37 -2.55 -24.33
C VAL A 545 -4.63 -3.76 -23.76
N VAL A 546 -4.57 -4.87 -24.50
CA VAL A 546 -3.82 -6.08 -24.13
C VAL A 546 -2.33 -5.79 -24.07
N GLY A 547 -1.78 -5.02 -25.02
CA GLY A 547 -0.38 -4.59 -25.04
C GLY A 547 0.01 -3.81 -23.80
N PHE A 548 -0.83 -2.85 -23.41
CA PHE A 548 -0.63 -2.09 -22.16
C PHE A 548 -0.65 -3.02 -20.93
N ALA A 549 -1.65 -3.90 -20.81
CA ALA A 549 -1.72 -4.82 -19.68
C ALA A 549 -0.52 -5.79 -19.60
N ARG A 550 0.03 -6.23 -20.75
CA ARG A 550 1.21 -7.10 -20.84
C ARG A 550 2.51 -6.42 -20.45
N SER A 551 2.61 -5.11 -20.46
CA SER A 551 3.81 -4.40 -19.99
C SER A 551 3.94 -4.36 -18.46
N SER A 552 2.91 -4.79 -17.71
CA SER A 552 2.92 -4.85 -16.24
C SER A 552 3.78 -5.99 -15.68
N MET A 553 4.12 -5.91 -14.39
CA MET A 553 4.79 -7.01 -13.68
C MET A 553 3.96 -8.30 -13.67
N LEU A 554 2.60 -8.18 -13.74
CA LEU A 554 1.67 -9.30 -13.77
C LEU A 554 2.00 -10.26 -14.91
N GLN A 555 2.29 -9.76 -16.11
CA GLN A 555 2.67 -10.59 -17.26
C GLN A 555 3.91 -11.44 -16.95
N GLY A 556 4.95 -10.85 -16.35
CA GLY A 556 6.16 -11.57 -15.98
C GLY A 556 5.93 -12.66 -14.92
N GLU A 557 4.94 -12.46 -14.02
CA GLU A 557 4.54 -13.48 -13.04
C GLU A 557 3.79 -14.63 -13.69
N ILE A 558 2.83 -14.32 -14.57
CA ILE A 558 2.09 -15.32 -15.36
C ILE A 558 3.05 -16.16 -16.22
N GLU A 559 4.02 -15.53 -16.88
CA GLU A 559 5.01 -16.26 -17.68
C GLU A 559 5.89 -17.18 -16.85
N LEU A 560 6.29 -16.76 -15.64
CA LEU A 560 7.08 -17.57 -14.72
C LEU A 560 6.28 -18.78 -14.25
N GLU A 561 5.02 -18.58 -13.87
CA GLU A 561 4.11 -19.66 -13.46
C GLU A 561 3.86 -20.64 -14.60
N ASN A 562 3.58 -20.13 -15.80
CA ASN A 562 3.37 -20.95 -16.99
C ASN A 562 4.61 -21.76 -17.36
N ARG A 563 5.85 -21.24 -17.22
CA ARG A 563 7.08 -22.01 -17.41
C ARG A 563 7.18 -23.16 -16.39
N GLY A 564 6.83 -22.90 -15.12
CA GLY A 564 6.76 -23.93 -14.08
C GLY A 564 5.76 -25.03 -14.43
N LEU A 565 4.53 -24.61 -14.80
CA LEU A 565 3.47 -25.54 -15.23
C LEU A 565 3.88 -26.37 -16.46
N ALA A 566 4.51 -25.75 -17.45
CA ALA A 566 4.99 -26.46 -18.64
C ALA A 566 6.02 -27.56 -18.31
N ALA A 567 6.95 -27.28 -17.38
CA ALA A 567 7.91 -28.27 -16.92
C ALA A 567 7.24 -29.41 -16.17
N GLU A 568 6.27 -29.12 -15.28
CA GLU A 568 5.51 -30.14 -14.56
C GLU A 568 4.61 -30.98 -15.49
N ILE A 569 4.00 -30.35 -16.51
CA ILE A 569 3.22 -31.04 -17.55
C ILE A 569 4.12 -32.03 -18.29
N ALA A 570 5.29 -31.61 -18.76
CA ALA A 570 6.24 -32.46 -19.48
C ALA A 570 6.68 -33.68 -18.61
N GLU A 571 6.96 -33.45 -17.33
CA GLU A 571 7.30 -34.54 -16.41
C GLU A 571 6.13 -35.50 -16.19
N LEU A 572 4.91 -34.99 -16.06
CA LEU A 572 3.70 -35.81 -15.89
C LEU A 572 3.35 -36.58 -17.16
N GLU A 573 3.52 -35.99 -18.36
CA GLU A 573 3.31 -36.66 -19.64
C GLU A 573 4.20 -37.91 -19.75
N VAL A 574 5.50 -37.78 -19.46
CA VAL A 574 6.45 -38.93 -19.44
C VAL A 574 6.00 -40.00 -18.43
N LYS A 575 5.53 -39.59 -17.24
CA LYS A 575 5.05 -40.55 -16.22
C LYS A 575 3.75 -41.24 -16.64
N VAL A 576 2.82 -40.54 -17.27
CA VAL A 576 1.56 -41.08 -17.77
C VAL A 576 1.81 -42.04 -18.93
N GLU A 577 2.69 -41.69 -19.87
CA GLU A 577 3.11 -42.58 -21.01
C GLU A 577 3.77 -43.85 -20.48
N ALA A 578 4.72 -43.73 -19.52
CA ALA A 578 5.39 -44.87 -18.94
C ALA A 578 4.38 -45.80 -18.20
N LYS A 579 3.40 -45.21 -17.54
CA LYS A 579 2.33 -45.94 -16.81
C LYS A 579 1.34 -46.57 -17.79
N ASP A 580 1.04 -45.89 -18.93
CA ASP A 580 0.20 -46.46 -19.99
C ASP A 580 0.86 -47.65 -20.68
N ALA A 581 2.16 -47.54 -21.02
CA ALA A 581 2.96 -48.62 -21.56
C ALA A 581 3.05 -49.82 -20.58
N GLY A 582 3.07 -49.55 -19.27
CA GLY A 582 3.11 -50.57 -18.21
C GLY A 582 1.88 -51.46 -18.14
N PHE A 583 0.71 -51.08 -18.72
CA PHE A 583 -0.46 -51.95 -18.82
C PHE A 583 -0.16 -53.23 -19.62
N ALA A 584 0.77 -53.18 -20.61
CA ALA A 584 1.20 -54.34 -21.37
C ALA A 584 1.89 -55.43 -20.53
N HIS A 585 2.40 -55.10 -19.34
CA HIS A 585 3.09 -56.00 -18.45
C HIS A 585 2.18 -56.57 -17.32
N LEU A 586 0.91 -56.12 -17.23
CA LEU A 586 -0.06 -56.63 -16.29
C LEU A 586 -0.55 -58.02 -16.75
N ARG A 587 -0.92 -58.86 -15.75
CA ARG A 587 -1.47 -60.17 -16.02
C ARG A 587 -2.92 -60.15 -16.48
N THR A 588 -3.69 -59.14 -16.04
CA THR A 588 -5.04 -58.90 -16.50
C THR A 588 -5.06 -57.98 -17.69
N PRO A 589 -5.68 -58.33 -18.81
CA PRO A 589 -5.82 -57.45 -19.95
C PRO A 589 -6.48 -56.15 -19.59
N ARG A 590 -6.00 -55.02 -20.15
CA ARG A 590 -6.52 -53.68 -19.87
C ARG A 590 -8.04 -53.56 -20.06
N GLU A 591 -8.57 -54.22 -21.10
CA GLU A 591 -10.01 -54.25 -21.37
C GLU A 591 -10.82 -54.84 -20.22
N LYS A 592 -10.30 -55.86 -19.53
CA LYS A 592 -10.96 -56.50 -18.41
C LYS A 592 -10.90 -55.66 -17.14
N ILE A 593 -9.84 -54.93 -16.95
CA ILE A 593 -9.74 -53.95 -15.86
C ILE A 593 -10.81 -52.85 -16.07
N LEU A 594 -10.93 -52.31 -17.28
CA LEU A 594 -11.92 -51.30 -17.62
C LEU A 594 -13.35 -51.83 -17.50
N GLU A 595 -13.62 -53.07 -17.92
CA GLU A 595 -14.92 -53.74 -17.76
C GLU A 595 -15.30 -53.86 -16.26
N TYR A 596 -14.30 -54.21 -15.45
CA TYR A 596 -14.48 -54.32 -13.99
C TYR A 596 -14.77 -52.94 -13.35
N VAL A 597 -14.06 -51.87 -13.73
CA VAL A 597 -14.31 -50.51 -13.26
C VAL A 597 -15.72 -50.04 -13.65
N ALA A 598 -16.10 -50.22 -14.92
CA ALA A 598 -17.45 -49.88 -15.38
C ALA A 598 -18.58 -50.64 -14.65
N LEU A 599 -18.34 -51.88 -14.27
CA LEU A 599 -19.28 -52.67 -13.46
C LEU A 599 -19.37 -52.16 -12.03
N ILE A 600 -18.26 -51.71 -11.42
CA ILE A 600 -18.25 -51.08 -10.08
C ILE A 600 -19.10 -49.78 -10.12
N GLU A 601 -18.86 -48.92 -11.08
CA GLU A 601 -19.65 -47.68 -11.23
C GLU A 601 -21.15 -47.98 -11.45
N ARG A 602 -21.46 -48.99 -12.27
CA ARG A 602 -22.82 -49.42 -12.50
C ARG A 602 -23.50 -50.01 -11.28
N LEU A 603 -22.70 -50.63 -10.39
CA LEU A 603 -23.22 -51.21 -9.14
C LEU A 603 -23.82 -50.15 -8.21
N GLU A 604 -23.20 -48.95 -8.16
CA GLU A 604 -23.68 -47.84 -7.34
C GLU A 604 -25.10 -47.36 -7.74
N TYR A 605 -25.40 -47.42 -9.03
CA TYR A 605 -26.69 -46.96 -9.58
C TYR A 605 -27.68 -48.12 -9.85
N SER A 606 -27.36 -49.36 -9.47
CA SER A 606 -28.20 -50.56 -9.76
C SER A 606 -28.99 -51.01 -8.52
N ALA A 607 -30.25 -51.39 -8.75
CA ALA A 607 -31.11 -51.90 -7.70
C ALA A 607 -31.69 -53.30 -8.04
N ASN A 608 -32.05 -54.07 -7.02
CA ASN A 608 -32.76 -55.33 -7.09
C ASN A 608 -32.11 -56.41 -8.02
N LYS A 609 -32.82 -56.85 -9.05
CA LYS A 609 -32.37 -57.91 -9.97
C LYS A 609 -31.11 -57.49 -10.75
N LYS A 610 -31.04 -56.21 -11.21
CA LYS A 610 -29.90 -55.70 -11.95
C LYS A 610 -28.63 -55.68 -11.08
N ARG A 611 -28.77 -55.35 -9.81
CA ARG A 611 -27.64 -55.35 -8.85
C ARG A 611 -27.03 -56.74 -8.71
N LYS A 612 -27.88 -57.79 -8.60
CA LYS A 612 -27.41 -59.20 -8.51
C LYS A 612 -26.70 -59.63 -9.80
N GLU A 613 -27.15 -59.19 -10.97
CA GLU A 613 -26.49 -59.47 -12.24
C GLU A 613 -25.10 -58.85 -12.31
N VAL A 614 -24.97 -57.58 -11.88
CA VAL A 614 -23.67 -56.90 -11.82
C VAL A 614 -22.74 -57.53 -10.80
N GLU A 615 -23.24 -57.90 -9.63
CA GLU A 615 -22.44 -58.60 -8.60
C GLU A 615 -21.92 -59.99 -9.06
N MET A 616 -22.76 -60.73 -9.83
CA MET A 616 -22.32 -61.99 -10.44
C MET A 616 -21.25 -61.78 -11.53
N ALA A 617 -21.36 -60.70 -12.32
CA ALA A 617 -20.35 -60.36 -13.36
C ALA A 617 -19.01 -59.99 -12.70
N LEU A 618 -19.07 -59.13 -11.63
CA LEU A 618 -17.87 -58.76 -10.84
C LEU A 618 -17.17 -60.00 -10.24
N ARG A 619 -17.99 -60.95 -9.69
CA ARG A 619 -17.46 -62.17 -9.11
C ARG A 619 -16.78 -63.06 -10.13
N ARG A 620 -17.39 -63.22 -11.33
CA ARG A 620 -16.78 -63.98 -12.45
C ARG A 620 -15.41 -63.42 -12.85
N LEU A 621 -15.30 -62.08 -13.03
CA LEU A 621 -14.07 -61.45 -13.36
C LEU A 621 -12.96 -61.63 -12.28
N ARG A 622 -13.34 -61.65 -11.02
CA ARG A 622 -12.38 -61.89 -9.91
C ARG A 622 -11.90 -63.34 -9.91
N GLU A 623 -12.79 -64.30 -10.19
CA GLU A 623 -12.44 -65.72 -10.27
C GLU A 623 -11.57 -66.02 -11.49
N GLU A 624 -11.82 -65.34 -12.60
CA GLU A 624 -11.04 -65.48 -13.84
C GLU A 624 -9.63 -64.84 -13.74
N PHE A 625 -9.53 -63.65 -13.11
CA PHE A 625 -8.29 -62.92 -13.00
C PHE A 625 -7.89 -62.68 -11.55
N GLN A 626 -7.11 -63.57 -10.96
CA GLN A 626 -6.74 -63.55 -9.52
C GLN A 626 -5.93 -62.31 -9.08
N GLN A 627 -5.30 -61.58 -10.01
CA GLN A 627 -4.53 -60.34 -9.73
C GLN A 627 -5.34 -59.06 -9.95
N LEU A 628 -6.56 -59.16 -10.46
CA LEU A 628 -7.38 -58.00 -10.88
C LEU A 628 -7.51 -56.92 -9.77
N GLU A 629 -7.75 -57.34 -8.52
CA GLU A 629 -7.91 -56.36 -7.40
C GLU A 629 -6.64 -55.61 -7.05
N LYS A 630 -5.46 -56.25 -7.22
CA LYS A 630 -4.15 -55.58 -7.05
C LYS A 630 -3.85 -54.66 -8.24
N GLU A 631 -4.17 -55.09 -9.44
CA GLU A 631 -3.93 -54.36 -10.68
C GLU A 631 -4.94 -53.24 -10.88
N LEU A 632 -6.10 -53.26 -10.19
CA LEU A 632 -7.04 -52.11 -10.11
C LEU A 632 -6.38 -50.87 -9.52
N GLY A 633 -5.52 -51.04 -8.50
CA GLY A 633 -4.73 -49.95 -7.93
C GLY A 633 -3.85 -49.26 -8.96
N TYR A 634 -3.26 -50.04 -9.88
CA TYR A 634 -2.47 -49.49 -10.99
C TYR A 634 -3.30 -48.60 -11.94
N HIS A 635 -4.52 -49.08 -12.29
CA HIS A 635 -5.48 -48.31 -13.10
C HIS A 635 -5.93 -47.03 -12.37
N THR A 636 -6.27 -47.12 -11.08
CA THR A 636 -6.70 -45.98 -10.28
C THR A 636 -5.62 -44.89 -10.24
N GLU A 637 -4.34 -45.26 -10.06
CA GLU A 637 -3.23 -44.30 -10.15
C GLU A 637 -3.08 -43.67 -11.53
N PHE A 638 -3.20 -44.49 -12.60
CA PHE A 638 -3.17 -43.99 -13.98
C PHE A 638 -4.25 -42.94 -14.23
N VAL A 639 -5.51 -43.20 -13.84
CA VAL A 639 -6.63 -42.28 -13.95
C VAL A 639 -6.37 -40.99 -13.16
N LYS A 640 -5.88 -41.11 -11.91
CA LYS A 640 -5.52 -39.96 -11.07
C LYS A 640 -4.43 -39.10 -11.73
N MET A 641 -3.38 -39.72 -12.24
CA MET A 641 -2.30 -39.01 -12.94
C MET A 641 -2.80 -38.32 -14.21
N THR A 642 -3.61 -38.99 -15.01
CA THR A 642 -4.21 -38.43 -16.26
C THR A 642 -5.13 -37.26 -15.93
N LYS A 643 -5.93 -37.36 -14.86
CA LYS A 643 -6.79 -36.25 -14.40
C LYS A 643 -5.94 -35.05 -13.94
N THR A 644 -4.86 -35.28 -13.19
CA THR A 644 -3.93 -34.23 -12.77
C THR A 644 -3.26 -33.58 -13.97
N LEU A 645 -2.82 -34.34 -14.96
CA LEU A 645 -2.23 -33.83 -16.19
C LEU A 645 -3.23 -32.91 -16.94
N LYS A 646 -4.46 -33.36 -17.13
CA LYS A 646 -5.51 -32.53 -17.78
C LYS A 646 -5.78 -31.25 -17.02
N MET A 647 -5.86 -31.31 -15.69
CA MET A 647 -6.03 -30.09 -14.87
C MET A 647 -4.89 -29.10 -15.07
N LYS A 648 -3.63 -29.57 -15.06
CA LYS A 648 -2.46 -28.71 -15.25
C LYS A 648 -2.39 -28.14 -16.69
N GLN A 649 -2.75 -28.92 -17.70
CA GLN A 649 -2.85 -28.45 -19.07
C GLN A 649 -3.94 -27.35 -19.20
N GLN A 650 -5.10 -27.51 -18.57
CA GLN A 650 -6.14 -26.49 -18.52
C GLN A 650 -5.67 -25.21 -17.80
N GLN A 651 -4.96 -25.35 -16.66
CA GLN A 651 -4.37 -24.21 -15.93
C GLN A 651 -3.37 -23.46 -16.83
N TYR A 652 -2.51 -24.19 -17.56
CA TYR A 652 -1.54 -23.58 -18.48
C TYR A 652 -2.23 -22.78 -19.59
N VAL A 653 -3.22 -23.34 -20.27
CA VAL A 653 -3.99 -22.66 -21.31
C VAL A 653 -4.71 -21.43 -20.75
N SER A 654 -5.33 -21.56 -19.57
CA SER A 654 -5.97 -20.44 -18.90
C SER A 654 -4.97 -19.33 -18.56
N GLY A 655 -3.75 -19.67 -18.13
CA GLY A 655 -2.69 -18.70 -17.84
C GLY A 655 -2.19 -17.97 -19.10
N VAL A 656 -2.02 -18.67 -20.24
CA VAL A 656 -1.62 -18.06 -21.49
C VAL A 656 -2.66 -17.05 -22.00
N ASP A 657 -3.95 -17.39 -21.88
CA ASP A 657 -5.06 -16.56 -22.36
C ASP A 657 -5.54 -15.52 -21.34
N TYR A 658 -5.04 -15.54 -20.12
CA TYR A 658 -5.58 -14.77 -18.99
C TYR A 658 -5.74 -13.27 -19.31
N VAL A 659 -4.67 -12.62 -19.75
CA VAL A 659 -4.69 -11.17 -20.02
C VAL A 659 -5.66 -10.84 -21.15
N TRP A 660 -5.64 -11.64 -22.22
CA TRP A 660 -6.53 -11.43 -23.35
C TRP A 660 -8.01 -11.57 -22.97
N LYS A 661 -8.37 -12.67 -22.33
CA LYS A 661 -9.75 -12.93 -21.90
C LYS A 661 -10.24 -11.91 -20.87
N SER A 662 -9.39 -11.53 -19.92
CA SER A 662 -9.74 -10.52 -18.92
C SER A 662 -10.09 -9.18 -19.57
N VAL A 663 -9.30 -8.74 -20.56
CA VAL A 663 -9.57 -7.51 -21.31
C VAL A 663 -10.86 -7.66 -22.13
N GLU A 664 -11.04 -8.80 -22.82
CA GLU A 664 -12.24 -9.09 -23.61
C GLU A 664 -13.52 -9.05 -22.77
N HIS A 665 -13.51 -9.67 -21.60
CA HIS A 665 -14.64 -9.69 -20.68
C HIS A 665 -15.03 -8.28 -20.23
N ILE A 666 -14.05 -7.44 -19.88
CA ILE A 666 -14.30 -6.06 -19.46
C ILE A 666 -14.84 -5.22 -20.63
N LEU A 667 -14.23 -5.33 -21.82
CA LEU A 667 -14.71 -4.61 -23.01
C LEU A 667 -16.17 -4.98 -23.34
N ASN A 668 -16.52 -6.27 -23.25
CA ASN A 668 -17.88 -6.73 -23.50
C ASN A 668 -18.88 -6.17 -22.45
N CYS A 669 -18.50 -6.16 -21.18
CA CYS A 669 -19.32 -5.57 -20.13
C CYS A 669 -19.50 -4.06 -20.32
N LEU A 670 -18.43 -3.34 -20.72
CA LEU A 670 -18.51 -1.91 -21.02
C LEU A 670 -19.43 -1.59 -22.23
N VAL A 671 -19.41 -2.46 -23.25
CA VAL A 671 -20.33 -2.33 -24.41
C VAL A 671 -21.77 -2.57 -23.98
N GLU A 672 -22.04 -3.60 -23.16
CA GLU A 672 -23.39 -3.92 -22.67
C GLU A 672 -23.97 -2.80 -21.81
N ASN A 673 -23.13 -2.10 -21.03
CA ASN A 673 -23.53 -0.94 -20.23
C ASN A 673 -23.53 0.39 -21.03
N GLU A 674 -23.33 0.36 -22.34
CA GLU A 674 -23.30 1.53 -23.22
C GLU A 674 -22.21 2.57 -22.84
N ILE A 675 -21.17 2.15 -22.13
CA ILE A 675 -20.02 3.00 -21.77
C ILE A 675 -19.09 3.21 -22.97
N ILE A 676 -18.95 2.16 -23.79
CA ILE A 676 -18.16 2.20 -25.01
C ILE A 676 -18.97 1.68 -26.20
N CYS A 677 -18.61 2.13 -27.39
CA CYS A 677 -19.11 1.56 -28.65
C CYS A 677 -17.94 0.94 -29.44
N VAL A 678 -18.25 -0.03 -30.29
CA VAL A 678 -17.28 -0.69 -31.14
C VAL A 678 -17.67 -0.59 -32.61
N GLU A 679 -16.78 -0.02 -33.43
CA GLU A 679 -16.96 0.09 -34.86
C GLU A 679 -15.72 -0.48 -35.58
N LYS A 680 -15.92 -1.52 -36.38
CA LYS A 680 -14.85 -2.18 -37.14
C LYS A 680 -13.65 -2.61 -36.29
N GLY A 681 -13.88 -3.06 -35.04
CA GLY A 681 -12.86 -3.47 -34.10
C GLY A 681 -12.12 -2.31 -33.39
N VAL A 682 -12.56 -1.09 -33.56
CA VAL A 682 -12.08 0.10 -32.81
C VAL A 682 -13.09 0.45 -31.73
N TYR A 683 -12.63 0.59 -30.52
CA TYR A 683 -13.42 0.97 -29.35
C TYR A 683 -13.33 2.47 -29.12
N ARG A 684 -14.44 3.08 -28.71
CA ARG A 684 -14.54 4.51 -28.39
C ARG A 684 -15.45 4.70 -27.18
N LEU A 685 -15.16 5.74 -26.39
CA LEU A 685 -16.07 6.17 -25.31
C LEU A 685 -17.36 6.75 -25.92
N THR A 686 -18.48 6.47 -25.28
CA THR A 686 -19.79 7.09 -25.62
C THR A 686 -19.98 8.42 -24.89
N GLU A 687 -20.88 9.25 -25.36
CA GLU A 687 -21.32 10.47 -24.67
C GLU A 687 -22.77 10.30 -24.18
N PRO A 688 -23.09 10.68 -22.94
CA PRO A 688 -22.20 11.18 -21.87
C PRO A 688 -21.54 10.07 -21.04
N LYS A 689 -22.09 8.83 -21.04
CA LYS A 689 -21.72 7.73 -20.11
C LYS A 689 -20.21 7.40 -20.12
N GLY A 690 -19.63 7.19 -21.31
CA GLY A 690 -18.20 6.85 -21.43
C GLY A 690 -17.28 7.95 -20.93
N VAL A 691 -17.63 9.22 -21.20
CA VAL A 691 -16.87 10.39 -20.74
C VAL A 691 -16.95 10.49 -19.21
N ILE A 692 -18.13 10.28 -18.60
CA ILE A 692 -18.31 10.24 -17.14
C ILE A 692 -17.43 9.13 -16.56
N ALA A 693 -17.58 7.89 -17.05
CA ALA A 693 -16.85 6.73 -16.55
C ALA A 693 -15.31 6.90 -16.63
N SER A 694 -14.80 7.55 -17.68
CA SER A 694 -13.35 7.73 -17.88
C SER A 694 -12.72 8.76 -16.95
N ARG A 695 -13.52 9.61 -16.26
CA ARG A 695 -13.06 10.74 -15.44
C ARG A 695 -13.33 10.56 -13.95
N VAL A 696 -13.87 9.43 -13.54
CA VAL A 696 -14.22 9.11 -12.15
C VAL A 696 -13.39 7.91 -11.67
N ALA A 697 -12.71 8.08 -10.54
CA ALA A 697 -11.88 7.06 -9.91
C ALA A 697 -12.30 6.73 -8.46
N GLU A 698 -12.90 7.70 -7.76
CA GLU A 698 -13.28 7.57 -6.35
C GLU A 698 -14.63 6.83 -6.15
N ILE A 699 -15.44 6.75 -7.19
CA ILE A 699 -16.66 5.95 -7.29
C ILE A 699 -16.49 4.97 -8.43
N HIS A 700 -17.14 3.80 -8.35
CA HIS A 700 -17.08 2.81 -9.43
C HIS A 700 -17.54 3.43 -10.77
N PRO A 701 -16.67 3.45 -11.81
CA PRO A 701 -16.89 4.27 -13.01
C PRO A 701 -18.19 3.94 -13.77
N VAL A 702 -18.51 2.63 -13.90
CA VAL A 702 -19.72 2.19 -14.61
C VAL A 702 -20.98 2.55 -13.81
N LEU A 703 -20.92 2.37 -12.46
CA LEU A 703 -22.05 2.76 -11.59
C LEU A 703 -22.29 4.26 -11.64
N MET A 704 -21.23 5.08 -11.55
CA MET A 704 -21.38 6.54 -11.63
C MET A 704 -21.98 6.96 -12.97
N ALA A 705 -21.53 6.38 -14.08
CA ALA A 705 -22.07 6.69 -15.41
C ALA A 705 -23.55 6.29 -15.57
N ASN A 706 -23.98 5.19 -14.95
CA ASN A 706 -25.37 4.72 -15.02
C ASN A 706 -26.31 5.43 -14.03
N THR A 707 -25.77 6.06 -12.97
CA THR A 707 -26.58 6.67 -11.89
C THR A 707 -26.35 8.18 -11.73
N CYS A 708 -25.60 8.82 -12.64
CA CYS A 708 -25.24 10.24 -12.56
C CYS A 708 -26.47 11.15 -12.37
N ASP A 709 -27.55 10.88 -13.10
CA ASP A 709 -28.79 11.65 -13.02
C ASP A 709 -29.42 11.64 -11.61
N LEU A 710 -29.30 10.53 -10.88
CA LEU A 710 -29.80 10.42 -9.51
C LEU A 710 -29.06 11.39 -8.59
N PHE A 711 -27.74 11.51 -8.75
CA PHE A 711 -26.92 12.47 -7.99
C PHE A 711 -27.24 13.90 -8.39
N MET A 712 -27.46 14.20 -9.68
CA MET A 712 -27.81 15.54 -10.16
C MET A 712 -29.13 16.09 -9.55
N GLY A 713 -30.04 15.20 -9.16
CA GLY A 713 -31.32 15.54 -8.52
C GLY A 713 -31.18 16.05 -7.08
N LEU A 714 -30.08 15.77 -6.37
CA LEU A 714 -29.89 16.08 -4.96
C LEU A 714 -29.43 17.53 -4.73
N SER A 715 -29.70 18.08 -3.55
CA SER A 715 -29.10 19.33 -3.05
C SER A 715 -27.63 19.12 -2.65
N SER A 716 -26.88 20.20 -2.38
CA SER A 716 -25.45 20.07 -2.00
C SER A 716 -25.24 19.31 -0.67
N ALA A 717 -26.11 19.47 0.32
CA ALA A 717 -26.03 18.72 1.59
C ALA A 717 -26.38 17.23 1.39
N GLU A 718 -27.40 16.94 0.60
CA GLU A 718 -27.76 15.55 0.24
C GLU A 718 -26.69 14.87 -0.62
N LEU A 719 -26.02 15.61 -1.51
CA LEU A 719 -24.86 15.10 -2.26
C LEU A 719 -23.70 14.72 -1.34
N ALA A 720 -23.38 15.58 -0.38
CA ALA A 720 -22.34 15.27 0.61
C ALA A 720 -22.69 14.02 1.42
N ALA A 721 -23.96 13.89 1.83
CA ALA A 721 -24.47 12.70 2.53
C ALA A 721 -24.40 11.44 1.65
N ALA A 722 -24.74 11.55 0.35
CA ALA A 722 -24.64 10.46 -0.60
C ALA A 722 -23.18 10.02 -0.83
N PHE A 723 -22.24 10.97 -0.90
CA PHE A 723 -20.82 10.65 -1.06
C PHE A 723 -20.20 9.97 0.15
N SER A 724 -20.84 10.05 1.33
CA SER A 724 -20.40 9.30 2.52
C SER A 724 -20.45 7.78 2.35
N LEU A 725 -21.26 7.28 1.41
CA LEU A 725 -21.30 5.85 1.03
C LEU A 725 -19.94 5.32 0.58
N PHE A 726 -19.10 6.18 0.00
CA PHE A 726 -17.79 5.84 -0.57
C PHE A 726 -16.62 6.14 0.37
N THR A 727 -16.90 6.21 1.67
CA THR A 727 -15.89 6.44 2.71
C THR A 727 -15.51 5.16 3.43
N ASP A 728 -14.29 5.11 4.00
CA ASP A 728 -13.75 3.93 4.68
C ASP A 728 -14.09 3.89 6.19
N VAL A 729 -15.19 4.52 6.62
CA VAL A 729 -15.59 4.50 8.02
C VAL A 729 -16.10 3.12 8.40
N ARG A 730 -15.52 2.56 9.45
CA ARG A 730 -15.90 1.25 9.98
C ARG A 730 -16.63 1.41 11.30
N VAL A 731 -17.80 0.83 11.36
CA VAL A 731 -18.66 0.72 12.54
C VAL A 731 -18.64 -0.74 13.02
N SER A 732 -18.86 -0.99 14.30
CA SER A 732 -18.91 -2.37 14.82
C SER A 732 -20.07 -3.14 14.19
N GLU A 733 -19.87 -4.46 13.94
CA GLU A 733 -20.85 -5.32 13.25
C GLU A 733 -22.24 -5.32 13.88
N ASP A 734 -22.29 -5.17 15.22
CA ASP A 734 -23.53 -5.20 15.99
C ASP A 734 -24.51 -4.04 15.68
N ILE A 735 -23.97 -2.89 15.21
CA ILE A 735 -24.73 -1.65 14.95
C ILE A 735 -24.60 -1.17 13.50
N ARG A 736 -23.96 -1.96 12.65
CA ARG A 736 -23.71 -1.65 11.25
C ARG A 736 -25.00 -1.76 10.42
N ILE A 737 -25.21 -0.80 9.53
CA ILE A 737 -26.27 -0.83 8.54
C ILE A 737 -25.74 -1.54 7.28
N TYR A 738 -26.46 -2.57 6.82
CA TYR A 738 -26.11 -3.34 5.61
C TYR A 738 -26.99 -2.97 4.42
N ALA A 739 -26.47 -3.16 3.21
CA ALA A 739 -27.25 -3.09 2.00
C ALA A 739 -28.45 -4.08 2.08
N GLY A 740 -29.66 -3.60 1.84
CA GLY A 740 -30.90 -4.40 2.00
C GLY A 740 -31.84 -3.86 3.08
N PHE A 741 -31.39 -2.95 3.95
CA PHE A 741 -32.32 -2.15 4.75
C PHE A 741 -33.11 -1.24 3.81
N LYS A 742 -34.46 -1.28 3.92
CA LYS A 742 -35.35 -0.47 3.10
C LYS A 742 -35.21 1.04 3.38
N GLN A 743 -34.77 1.40 4.57
CA GLN A 743 -34.59 2.77 5.02
C GLN A 743 -33.20 2.94 5.66
N VAL A 744 -32.34 3.67 4.97
CA VAL A 744 -30.97 4.01 5.43
C VAL A 744 -30.94 5.40 6.05
N SER A 745 -31.76 6.33 5.54
CA SER A 745 -31.83 7.72 5.96
C SER A 745 -33.29 8.13 6.23
N ASP A 746 -33.52 9.12 7.06
CA ASP A 746 -34.84 9.74 7.25
C ASP A 746 -35.26 10.61 6.04
N ASN A 747 -34.32 10.96 5.15
CA ASN A 747 -34.55 11.72 3.95
C ASN A 747 -35.04 10.80 2.80
N VAL A 748 -36.23 11.12 2.26
CA VAL A 748 -36.89 10.32 1.21
C VAL A 748 -36.10 10.32 -0.10
N LEU A 749 -35.50 11.45 -0.49
CA LEU A 749 -34.69 11.56 -1.73
C LEU A 749 -33.40 10.77 -1.63
N LEU A 750 -32.71 10.85 -0.48
CA LEU A 750 -31.51 10.05 -0.22
C LEU A 750 -31.82 8.54 -0.25
N ASN A 751 -32.91 8.10 0.39
CA ASN A 751 -33.32 6.70 0.37
C ASN A 751 -33.63 6.23 -1.06
N HIS A 752 -34.31 7.04 -1.85
CA HIS A 752 -34.62 6.72 -3.23
C HIS A 752 -33.33 6.56 -4.05
N MET A 753 -32.39 7.50 -3.91
CA MET A 753 -31.09 7.45 -4.59
C MET A 753 -30.30 6.21 -4.17
N ILE A 754 -30.17 5.94 -2.86
CA ILE A 754 -29.41 4.79 -2.32
C ILE A 754 -29.99 3.47 -2.83
N ASN A 755 -31.33 3.32 -2.81
CA ASN A 755 -31.98 2.10 -3.28
C ASN A 755 -31.79 1.90 -4.79
N SER A 756 -31.89 2.98 -5.58
CA SER A 756 -31.67 2.92 -7.03
C SER A 756 -30.20 2.64 -7.38
N PHE A 757 -29.27 3.23 -6.64
CA PHE A 757 -27.84 2.93 -6.77
C PHE A 757 -27.53 1.46 -6.47
N ASN A 758 -28.09 0.91 -5.37
CA ASN A 758 -27.92 -0.49 -5.01
C ASN A 758 -28.54 -1.44 -6.06
N ALA A 759 -29.69 -1.08 -6.64
CA ALA A 759 -30.28 -1.85 -7.73
C ALA A 759 -29.36 -1.87 -8.97
N SER A 760 -28.80 -0.72 -9.36
CA SER A 760 -27.81 -0.64 -10.45
C SER A 760 -26.53 -1.42 -10.15
N LYS A 761 -26.09 -1.47 -8.88
CA LYS A 761 -24.96 -2.30 -8.44
C LYS A 761 -25.25 -3.79 -8.65
N GLU A 762 -26.45 -4.26 -8.30
CA GLU A 762 -26.87 -5.65 -8.51
C GLU A 762 -26.95 -5.99 -10.01
N GLU A 763 -27.47 -5.08 -10.84
CA GLU A 763 -27.50 -5.27 -12.29
C GLU A 763 -26.10 -5.37 -12.89
N LEU A 764 -25.18 -4.51 -12.46
CA LEU A 764 -23.78 -4.58 -12.88
C LEU A 764 -23.12 -5.89 -12.43
N TYR A 765 -23.33 -6.32 -11.20
CA TYR A 765 -22.82 -7.60 -10.68
C TYR A 765 -23.33 -8.79 -11.51
N MET A 766 -24.59 -8.78 -11.92
CA MET A 766 -25.16 -9.81 -12.82
C MET A 766 -24.51 -9.77 -14.21
N CYS A 767 -24.20 -8.58 -14.74
CA CYS A 767 -23.49 -8.41 -16.00
C CYS A 767 -22.05 -8.96 -15.91
N GLU A 768 -21.32 -8.61 -14.86
CA GLU A 768 -19.96 -9.08 -14.57
C GLU A 768 -19.89 -10.60 -14.47
N ASN A 769 -20.81 -11.21 -13.73
CA ASN A 769 -20.90 -12.68 -13.62
C ASN A 769 -21.14 -13.35 -14.98
N ARG A 770 -22.00 -12.78 -15.83
CA ARG A 770 -22.23 -13.31 -17.20
C ARG A 770 -20.98 -13.28 -18.06
N HIS A 771 -20.16 -12.26 -17.89
CA HIS A 771 -18.88 -12.09 -18.59
C HIS A 771 -17.69 -12.76 -17.88
N GLY A 772 -17.90 -13.40 -16.72
CA GLY A 772 -16.81 -14.07 -15.97
C GLY A 772 -15.83 -13.10 -15.33
N ILE A 773 -16.24 -11.87 -15.03
CA ILE A 773 -15.47 -10.87 -14.31
C ILE A 773 -15.66 -11.15 -12.82
N SER A 774 -14.56 -11.43 -12.10
CA SER A 774 -14.59 -11.58 -10.65
C SER A 774 -14.12 -10.29 -10.01
N VAL A 775 -15.05 -9.55 -9.43
CA VAL A 775 -14.77 -8.31 -8.70
C VAL A 775 -15.03 -8.55 -7.22
N PRO A 776 -14.16 -8.08 -6.32
CA PRO A 776 -14.48 -8.04 -4.90
C PRO A 776 -15.72 -7.14 -4.69
N ASP A 777 -16.65 -7.58 -3.85
CA ASP A 777 -17.79 -6.74 -3.47
C ASP A 777 -17.28 -5.49 -2.76
N GLU A 778 -17.60 -4.32 -3.30
CA GLU A 778 -17.27 -3.04 -2.66
C GLU A 778 -18.29 -2.77 -1.56
N ASP A 779 -17.83 -2.81 -0.33
CA ASP A 779 -18.61 -2.46 0.85
C ASP A 779 -18.84 -0.94 0.90
N HIS A 780 -20.11 -0.52 0.94
CA HIS A 780 -20.48 0.89 1.11
C HIS A 780 -20.80 1.20 2.57
N CYS A 781 -20.50 2.44 3.01
CA CYS A 781 -20.74 2.91 4.36
C CYS A 781 -22.11 3.59 4.45
N TYR A 782 -23.12 2.90 4.97
CA TYR A 782 -24.45 3.46 5.16
C TYR A 782 -24.63 4.16 6.52
N ASP A 783 -23.72 3.93 7.46
CA ASP A 783 -23.87 4.28 8.88
C ASP A 783 -23.75 5.75 9.20
N ILE A 784 -23.14 6.55 8.32
CA ILE A 784 -22.84 7.97 8.59
C ILE A 784 -23.61 8.95 7.70
N VAL A 785 -24.53 8.47 6.85
CA VAL A 785 -25.26 9.27 5.85
C VAL A 785 -25.98 10.45 6.51
N ASP A 786 -26.81 10.20 7.53
CA ASP A 786 -27.58 11.24 8.21
C ASP A 786 -26.71 12.17 9.06
N TYR A 787 -25.62 11.67 9.65
CA TYR A 787 -24.65 12.51 10.37
C TYR A 787 -23.91 13.48 9.45
N VAL A 788 -23.55 13.05 8.24
CA VAL A 788 -22.95 13.95 7.24
C VAL A 788 -23.95 14.99 6.77
N LYS A 789 -25.22 14.61 6.57
CA LYS A 789 -26.28 15.57 6.24
C LYS A 789 -26.45 16.60 7.37
N ALA A 790 -26.59 16.15 8.62
CA ALA A 790 -26.68 17.02 9.79
C ALA A 790 -25.45 17.95 9.90
N TRP A 791 -24.23 17.40 9.70
CA TRP A 791 -23.01 18.21 9.65
C TRP A 791 -23.08 19.33 8.63
N CYS A 792 -23.54 19.05 7.41
CA CYS A 792 -23.66 20.06 6.35
C CYS A 792 -24.68 21.17 6.71
N GLU A 793 -25.71 20.85 7.48
CA GLU A 793 -26.78 21.74 7.90
C GLU A 793 -26.43 22.57 9.16
N CYS A 794 -25.37 22.22 9.92
CA CYS A 794 -24.91 22.98 11.07
C CYS A 794 -24.56 24.43 10.70
N GLU A 795 -25.04 25.40 11.47
CA GLU A 795 -24.76 26.83 11.30
C GLU A 795 -23.63 27.33 12.22
N ASP A 796 -23.41 26.70 13.37
CA ASP A 796 -22.40 27.10 14.34
C ASP A 796 -21.53 25.94 14.87
N GLU A 797 -20.49 26.28 15.67
CA GLU A 797 -19.55 25.32 16.26
C GLU A 797 -20.22 24.38 17.30
N GLY A 798 -21.26 24.85 17.98
CA GLY A 798 -21.98 24.08 18.99
C GLY A 798 -22.69 22.89 18.36
N GLU A 799 -23.42 23.15 17.29
CA GLU A 799 -24.11 22.11 16.49
C GLU A 799 -23.11 21.10 15.89
N CYS A 800 -21.96 21.59 15.38
CA CYS A 800 -20.92 20.70 14.88
C CYS A 800 -20.37 19.77 15.98
N ARG A 801 -20.21 20.28 17.20
CA ARG A 801 -19.78 19.47 18.36
C ARG A 801 -20.82 18.41 18.74
N GLU A 802 -22.13 18.78 18.72
CA GLU A 802 -23.20 17.82 18.99
C GLU A 802 -23.18 16.65 18.00
N VAL A 803 -23.04 16.92 16.70
CA VAL A 803 -22.92 15.86 15.68
C VAL A 803 -21.72 14.95 15.95
N ILE A 804 -20.56 15.52 16.32
CA ILE A 804 -19.35 14.72 16.64
C ILE A 804 -19.58 13.86 17.89
N CYS A 805 -20.18 14.40 18.95
CA CYS A 805 -20.48 13.64 20.15
C CYS A 805 -21.48 12.52 19.85
N GLN A 806 -22.56 12.83 19.14
CA GLN A 806 -23.60 11.88 18.80
C GLN A 806 -23.06 10.70 17.97
N ILE A 807 -22.29 10.94 16.91
CA ILE A 807 -21.70 9.86 16.10
C ILE A 807 -20.70 9.02 16.89
N GLY A 808 -19.96 9.65 17.83
CA GLY A 808 -19.05 8.97 18.73
C GLY A 808 -19.76 8.02 19.69
N GLU A 809 -20.86 8.47 20.30
CA GLU A 809 -21.66 7.71 21.26
C GLU A 809 -22.49 6.60 20.60
N GLU A 810 -23.16 6.91 19.49
CA GLU A 810 -24.10 5.99 18.83
C GLU A 810 -23.41 4.99 17.90
N LYS A 811 -22.34 5.41 17.19
CA LYS A 811 -21.66 4.60 16.17
C LYS A 811 -20.23 4.22 16.54
N GLY A 812 -19.66 4.79 17.60
CA GLY A 812 -18.28 4.53 18.01
C GLY A 812 -17.23 5.07 17.02
N VAL A 813 -17.61 6.03 16.17
CA VAL A 813 -16.72 6.62 15.16
C VAL A 813 -15.85 7.70 15.80
N SER A 814 -14.54 7.61 15.66
CA SER A 814 -13.61 8.61 16.17
C SER A 814 -13.71 9.93 15.41
N VAL A 815 -13.44 11.04 16.08
CA VAL A 815 -13.39 12.39 15.47
C VAL A 815 -12.45 12.41 14.25
N GLY A 816 -11.30 11.73 14.35
CA GLY A 816 -10.34 11.66 13.28
C GLY A 816 -10.83 10.84 12.07
N ASP A 817 -11.61 9.79 12.27
CA ASP A 817 -12.17 9.00 11.16
C ASP A 817 -13.33 9.74 10.49
N PHE A 818 -14.17 10.42 11.27
CA PHE A 818 -15.23 11.28 10.71
C PHE A 818 -14.64 12.45 9.92
N SER A 819 -13.61 13.13 10.45
CA SER A 819 -12.90 14.19 9.72
C SER A 819 -12.31 13.70 8.39
N LYS A 820 -11.74 12.48 8.34
CA LYS A 820 -11.24 11.88 7.09
C LYS A 820 -12.35 11.57 6.10
N ALA A 821 -13.51 11.11 6.59
CA ALA A 821 -14.68 10.90 5.73
C ALA A 821 -15.12 12.21 5.06
N LEU A 822 -15.21 13.30 5.81
CA LEU A 822 -15.55 14.62 5.28
C LEU A 822 -14.51 15.12 4.26
N LEU A 823 -13.20 14.90 4.50
CA LEU A 823 -12.14 15.22 3.53
C LEU A 823 -12.24 14.34 2.27
N LYS A 824 -12.63 13.08 2.39
CA LYS A 824 -12.88 12.19 1.25
C LYS A 824 -14.07 12.66 0.43
N ILE A 825 -15.15 13.11 1.06
CA ILE A 825 -16.33 13.71 0.39
C ILE A 825 -15.92 14.95 -0.42
N SER A 826 -15.09 15.83 0.16
CA SER A 826 -14.51 16.97 -0.56
C SER A 826 -13.70 16.52 -1.79
N THR A 827 -12.91 15.44 -1.68
CA THR A 827 -12.13 14.88 -2.80
C THR A 827 -13.04 14.38 -3.92
N ILE A 828 -14.09 13.61 -3.59
CA ILE A 828 -15.09 13.10 -4.55
C ILE A 828 -15.78 14.28 -5.25
N SER A 829 -16.20 15.29 -4.48
CA SER A 829 -16.85 16.48 -5.05
C SER A 829 -15.98 17.18 -6.07
N ARG A 830 -14.69 17.39 -5.79
CA ARG A 830 -13.73 18.02 -6.71
C ARG A 830 -13.47 17.19 -7.96
N GLU A 831 -13.41 15.87 -7.83
CA GLU A 831 -13.26 14.95 -8.96
C GLU A 831 -14.47 15.08 -9.92
N LEU A 832 -15.69 15.00 -9.37
CA LEU A 832 -16.92 15.13 -10.15
C LEU A 832 -17.08 16.54 -10.75
N MET A 833 -16.64 17.59 -10.07
CA MET A 833 -16.59 18.92 -10.64
C MET A 833 -15.64 19.00 -11.84
N GLY A 834 -14.47 18.33 -11.76
CA GLY A 834 -13.55 18.18 -12.90
C GLY A 834 -14.15 17.40 -14.05
N MET A 835 -14.96 16.37 -13.76
CA MET A 835 -15.72 15.60 -14.76
C MET A 835 -16.74 16.49 -15.47
N CYS A 836 -17.48 17.34 -14.73
CA CYS A 836 -18.46 18.28 -15.34
C CYS A 836 -17.81 19.24 -16.35
N GLY A 837 -16.52 19.58 -16.16
CA GLY A 837 -15.77 20.42 -17.12
C GLY A 837 -15.62 19.83 -18.53
N ALA A 838 -15.90 18.53 -18.71
CA ALA A 838 -15.95 17.92 -20.04
C ALA A 838 -17.23 18.24 -20.84
N PHE A 839 -18.27 18.75 -20.17
CA PHE A 839 -19.57 19.02 -20.72
C PHE A 839 -19.85 20.54 -20.74
N GLU A 840 -18.86 21.33 -21.22
CA GLU A 840 -19.01 22.80 -21.32
C GLU A 840 -20.21 23.17 -22.20
N GLY A 841 -21.10 24.03 -21.66
CA GLY A 841 -22.31 24.47 -22.35
C GLY A 841 -23.59 23.66 -22.05
N ASP A 842 -23.48 22.52 -21.38
CA ASP A 842 -24.64 21.78 -20.89
C ASP A 842 -25.16 22.37 -19.58
N ALA A 843 -26.44 22.75 -19.56
CA ALA A 843 -27.09 23.44 -18.43
C ALA A 843 -27.24 22.52 -17.19
N GLU A 844 -27.38 21.21 -17.37
CA GLU A 844 -27.54 20.24 -16.27
C GLU A 844 -26.20 19.99 -15.57
N PHE A 845 -25.16 19.74 -16.34
CA PHE A 845 -23.80 19.58 -15.79
C PHE A 845 -23.28 20.89 -15.17
N THR A 846 -23.64 22.06 -15.75
CA THR A 846 -23.30 23.36 -15.13
C THR A 846 -23.98 23.53 -13.78
N ARG A 847 -25.29 23.20 -13.65
CA ARG A 847 -26.01 23.24 -12.36
C ARG A 847 -25.43 22.25 -11.36
N PHE A 848 -25.05 21.05 -11.82
CA PHE A 848 -24.43 20.03 -10.99
C PHE A 848 -23.08 20.50 -10.46
N ALA A 849 -22.22 21.07 -11.31
CA ALA A 849 -20.93 21.64 -10.90
C ALA A 849 -21.09 22.74 -9.85
N LEU A 850 -22.11 23.62 -9.95
CA LEU A 850 -22.40 24.65 -8.94
C LEU A 850 -22.83 24.03 -7.59
N LYS A 851 -23.59 22.93 -7.58
CA LYS A 851 -23.92 22.20 -6.34
C LYS A 851 -22.71 21.56 -5.72
N LEU A 852 -21.84 20.92 -6.53
CA LEU A 852 -20.59 20.30 -6.10
C LEU A 852 -19.63 21.32 -5.49
N ALA A 853 -19.48 22.50 -6.11
CA ALA A 853 -18.60 23.56 -5.61
C ALA A 853 -18.96 24.04 -4.18
N LYS A 854 -20.23 23.95 -3.78
CA LYS A 854 -20.69 24.32 -2.43
C LYS A 854 -20.34 23.28 -1.37
N ILE A 855 -20.05 22.03 -1.75
CA ILE A 855 -19.79 20.95 -0.78
C ILE A 855 -18.56 21.27 0.07
N ASP A 856 -17.51 21.86 -0.51
CA ASP A 856 -16.31 22.22 0.27
C ASP A 856 -16.64 23.19 1.41
N GLU A 857 -17.52 24.17 1.20
CA GLU A 857 -17.96 25.11 2.22
C GLU A 857 -18.79 24.42 3.33
N LEU A 858 -19.59 23.39 2.96
CA LEU A 858 -20.44 22.66 3.89
C LEU A 858 -19.66 21.67 4.75
N VAL A 859 -18.61 21.01 4.20
CA VAL A 859 -17.89 19.95 4.91
C VAL A 859 -16.60 20.44 5.57
N LEU A 860 -15.89 21.44 4.98
CA LEU A 860 -14.63 21.96 5.50
C LEU A 860 -14.88 23.12 6.45
N LYS A 861 -15.44 22.85 7.60
CA LYS A 861 -15.73 23.82 8.67
C LYS A 861 -15.34 23.26 10.02
N TYR A 862 -15.32 24.09 11.05
CA TYR A 862 -14.92 23.76 12.39
C TYR A 862 -13.52 23.09 12.40
N ILE A 863 -13.39 21.88 12.94
CA ILE A 863 -12.11 21.14 13.03
C ILE A 863 -11.72 20.41 11.75
N VAL A 864 -12.58 20.38 10.74
CA VAL A 864 -12.30 19.72 9.47
C VAL A 864 -11.63 20.70 8.53
N THR A 865 -10.33 20.55 8.32
CA THR A 865 -9.55 21.41 7.44
C THR A 865 -8.57 20.58 6.60
N ASN A 866 -8.27 21.09 5.43
CA ASN A 866 -7.18 20.59 4.58
C ASN A 866 -5.82 21.28 4.87
N GLN A 867 -5.76 22.19 5.85
CA GLN A 867 -4.55 22.84 6.28
C GLN A 867 -3.61 21.86 6.99
N SER A 868 -2.32 22.12 6.96
CA SER A 868 -1.28 21.34 7.62
C SER A 868 -0.29 22.27 8.31
N LEU A 869 0.21 21.89 9.46
CA LEU A 869 1.23 22.65 10.20
C LEU A 869 2.60 22.67 9.49
N TYR A 870 2.80 21.78 8.53
CA TYR A 870 3.99 21.71 7.67
C TYR A 870 3.97 22.74 6.52
N LEU A 871 2.85 23.39 6.26
CA LEU A 871 2.65 24.35 5.17
C LEU A 871 2.67 25.80 5.66
#